data_4c541ec39928f05158a49a5867f1c3bf
#
_entry.id   4c541ec39928f05158a49a5867f1c3bf
#
_cell.length_a   1.000
_cell.length_b   1.000
_cell.length_c   1.000
_cell.angle_alpha   90.00
_cell.angle_beta   90.00
_cell.angle_gamma   90.00
#
_symmetry.space_group_name_H-M   'P 1'
#
loop_
_entity.id
_entity.type
_entity.pdbx_description
1 polymer ?
#
loop_
_entity_poly.entity_id
_entity_poly.type
_entity_poly.pdbx_seq_one_letter_code
_entity_poly.pdbx_strand_id
1 'polypeptide(L)'
;MFRNILTCFLITASASFAGAQTDAWLEVTTPHFRVISNSTEKDARHAALQFERMRSVFARVFPDQTIDTAAPIVVLALRDRQSLEPLEPAAYLANGQLKLLGLFMRTPEKNYVLIVLNAPGQHPYAPIYHEYAHFVQSRTGEWMPLWLTEGWAEFYQTSEILDTEVVVGKLEAGTWQFLQRNPLLPLATLLNVDVRSPYYHEEDKGSMFYAESWALTHYIEMQDTRDGSHRLQDYLDLVHRNVDPVAAAEQAFGDLTQLRAGLQKSIVNPDFQPIHIPGSIDIDVSSFAAQPLTQTQVDSIRADVMAYSQRETDARTLIDTVLKEDPTNVSARETLGYLAFRHLNFDEARKWYEQALKLDPQNVTANYYFSRAVLRKGLPDAAGQARVEACLRTALKVNPSFAPSYYGLGLLFTMQGKDYDEARRWLQKAIEMDPGNVEYRIDYANLLVRMKNNKDAVDALQLAVKIAHTPEQSAAAENLLQTLHRLDLELAKANRQGLVTPVNSPHSNNATASGEVEARGIYTPQPDYTEEAREAKREGVCTLSLIVGLDGTTSNIVVVKKLGLGLDEKAVEAVRKWKFEPGRRYGRPVLTHLTLSIQFKLVGDDKIVELSEKVRTGDAAAEFELANAFFAGKEIPRDDAKGAALLERAARDGLPEAQFQMGERAYGNGSNPETYVSAYVWYSLAQKNGFDPSQGKAEIVAAQMTAEQLSDARKQIEKFAAPGPK
;
A
#
# COMPACT_ATOMS: atom_id res chain seq x y z
N MET A 1 93.55 6.22 -23.05
CA MET A 1 93.27 4.76 -22.91
C MET A 1 92.43 4.55 -21.67
N PHE A 2 91.11 4.64 -21.75
CA PHE A 2 90.24 4.21 -20.70
C PHE A 2 88.94 3.68 -21.33
N ARG A 3 88.63 2.43 -21.08
CA ARG A 3 87.54 1.73 -21.61
C ARG A 3 86.33 1.87 -20.62
N ASN A 4 85.30 2.58 -21.02
CA ASN A 4 84.03 2.63 -20.25
C ASN A 4 83.22 1.40 -20.50
N ILE A 5 82.92 0.67 -19.44
CA ILE A 5 81.92 -0.43 -19.38
C ILE A 5 80.59 0.16 -18.99
N LEU A 6 79.61 0.09 -19.90
CA LEU A 6 78.26 0.55 -19.67
C LEU A 6 77.51 -0.65 -19.13
N THR A 7 77.09 -0.63 -17.82
CA THR A 7 76.27 -1.65 -17.21
C THR A 7 74.80 -1.25 -17.37
N CYS A 8 74.04 -1.94 -18.22
CA CYS A 8 72.57 -1.82 -18.33
C CYS A 8 71.91 -2.45 -17.13
N PHE A 9 71.26 -1.66 -16.28
CA PHE A 9 70.28 -2.15 -15.30
C PHE A 9 68.94 -2.34 -16.00
N LEU A 10 68.49 -3.58 -16.18
CA LEU A 10 67.13 -3.93 -16.51
C LEU A 10 66.24 -3.74 -15.24
N ILE A 11 65.47 -2.68 -15.20
CA ILE A 11 64.38 -2.54 -14.22
C ILE A 11 63.20 -3.34 -14.74
N THR A 12 62.98 -4.52 -14.19
CA THR A 12 61.73 -5.25 -14.33
C THR A 12 60.65 -4.57 -13.50
N ALA A 13 59.81 -3.75 -14.11
CA ALA A 13 58.61 -3.24 -13.50
C ALA A 13 57.61 -4.42 -13.33
N SER A 14 57.56 -4.94 -12.11
CA SER A 14 56.47 -5.82 -11.71
C SER A 14 55.18 -4.99 -11.62
N ALA A 15 54.35 -5.03 -12.65
CA ALA A 15 53.00 -4.51 -12.57
C ALA A 15 52.22 -5.39 -11.61
N SER A 16 52.09 -4.95 -10.37
CA SER A 16 51.13 -5.47 -9.45
C SER A 16 49.72 -5.16 -10.03
N PHE A 17 49.11 -6.13 -10.67
CA PHE A 17 47.68 -6.07 -10.88
C PHE A 17 47.05 -6.04 -9.47
N ALA A 18 46.64 -4.88 -9.02
CA ALA A 18 45.66 -4.77 -7.95
C ALA A 18 44.37 -5.40 -8.49
N GLY A 19 44.24 -6.72 -8.33
CA GLY A 19 42.96 -7.37 -8.52
C GLY A 19 41.96 -6.63 -7.64
N ALA A 20 40.86 -6.17 -8.22
CA ALA A 20 39.73 -5.69 -7.48
C ALA A 20 39.44 -6.77 -6.42
N GLN A 21 39.65 -6.46 -5.15
CA GLN A 21 39.36 -7.36 -4.05
C GLN A 21 37.83 -7.52 -4.07
N THR A 22 37.38 -8.59 -4.68
CA THR A 22 35.97 -8.96 -4.63
C THR A 22 35.64 -9.13 -3.15
N ASP A 23 34.69 -8.33 -2.65
CA ASP A 23 34.24 -8.43 -1.27
C ASP A 23 33.87 -9.87 -0.97
N ALA A 24 34.54 -10.48 -0.02
CA ALA A 24 34.20 -11.83 0.43
C ALA A 24 32.90 -11.75 1.19
N TRP A 25 31.86 -12.37 0.68
CA TRP A 25 30.55 -12.44 1.34
C TRP A 25 30.44 -13.71 2.16
N LEU A 26 29.77 -13.58 3.29
CA LEU A 26 29.47 -14.70 4.17
C LEU A 26 28.05 -14.63 4.70
N GLU A 27 27.54 -15.77 5.11
CA GLU A 27 26.26 -15.91 5.81
C GLU A 27 26.52 -16.43 7.22
N VAL A 28 25.90 -15.78 8.21
CA VAL A 28 25.78 -16.27 9.57
C VAL A 28 24.31 -16.62 9.83
N THR A 29 24.04 -17.90 10.09
CA THR A 29 22.69 -18.40 10.37
C THR A 29 22.51 -18.58 11.88
N THR A 30 21.41 -18.05 12.40
CA THR A 30 20.91 -18.24 13.75
C THR A 30 19.50 -18.84 13.72
N PRO A 31 18.89 -19.19 14.86
CA PRO A 31 17.52 -19.71 14.85
C PRO A 31 16.48 -18.82 14.18
N HIS A 32 16.64 -17.46 14.25
CA HIS A 32 15.62 -16.52 13.77
C HIS A 32 16.10 -15.60 12.66
N PHE A 33 17.40 -15.54 12.38
CA PHE A 33 18.00 -14.63 11.40
C PHE A 33 18.99 -15.33 10.49
N ARG A 34 19.03 -14.88 9.23
CA ARG A 34 20.07 -15.15 8.25
C ARG A 34 20.82 -13.85 7.97
N VAL A 35 22.01 -13.69 8.50
CA VAL A 35 22.82 -12.46 8.36
C VAL A 35 23.83 -12.64 7.24
N ILE A 36 23.66 -11.88 6.17
CA ILE A 36 24.48 -11.88 4.96
C ILE A 36 25.34 -10.63 4.97
N SER A 37 26.64 -10.76 4.91
CA SER A 37 27.54 -9.63 5.09
C SER A 37 28.74 -9.66 4.14
N ASN A 38 29.16 -8.47 3.71
CA ASN A 38 30.44 -8.20 3.04
C ASN A 38 31.47 -7.59 4.01
N SER A 39 31.23 -7.65 5.31
CA SER A 39 32.18 -7.28 6.36
C SER A 39 32.92 -8.50 6.90
N THR A 40 33.59 -8.36 8.02
CA THR A 40 34.31 -9.48 8.66
C THR A 40 33.33 -10.48 9.28
N GLU A 41 33.74 -11.74 9.44
CA GLU A 41 32.94 -12.75 10.16
C GLU A 41 32.63 -12.28 11.60
N LYS A 42 33.57 -11.59 12.25
CA LYS A 42 33.36 -11.02 13.57
C LYS A 42 32.20 -10.04 13.60
N ASP A 43 32.15 -9.13 12.63
CA ASP A 43 31.08 -8.12 12.52
C ASP A 43 29.73 -8.76 12.19
N ALA A 44 29.71 -9.73 11.28
CA ALA A 44 28.51 -10.48 10.93
C ALA A 44 27.95 -11.27 12.13
N ARG A 45 28.80 -11.94 12.90
CA ARG A 45 28.41 -12.63 14.15
C ARG A 45 27.93 -11.65 15.22
N HIS A 46 28.58 -10.48 15.32
CA HIS A 46 28.13 -9.44 16.22
C HIS A 46 26.74 -8.91 15.83
N ALA A 47 26.50 -8.65 14.55
CA ALA A 47 25.18 -8.27 14.06
C ALA A 47 24.13 -9.36 14.37
N ALA A 48 24.44 -10.61 14.08
CA ALA A 48 23.55 -11.74 14.37
C ALA A 48 23.21 -11.82 15.88
N LEU A 49 24.19 -11.63 16.75
CA LEU A 49 24.00 -11.58 18.18
C LEU A 49 23.09 -10.42 18.60
N GLN A 50 23.28 -9.22 18.04
CA GLN A 50 22.45 -8.07 18.37
C GLN A 50 20.99 -8.28 17.94
N PHE A 51 20.74 -8.90 16.79
CA PHE A 51 19.39 -9.23 16.35
C PHE A 51 18.72 -10.28 17.24
N GLU A 52 19.42 -11.32 17.64
CA GLU A 52 18.89 -12.32 18.58
C GLU A 52 18.62 -11.73 19.98
N ARG A 53 19.52 -10.86 20.45
CA ARG A 53 19.32 -10.13 21.72
C ARG A 53 18.10 -9.22 21.65
N MET A 54 17.96 -8.43 20.60
CA MET A 54 16.80 -7.56 20.38
C MET A 54 15.51 -8.38 20.39
N ARG A 55 15.45 -9.47 19.62
CA ARG A 55 14.31 -10.39 19.64
C ARG A 55 13.99 -10.87 21.06
N SER A 56 15.00 -11.25 21.82
CA SER A 56 14.82 -11.72 23.20
C SER A 56 14.29 -10.63 24.14
N VAL A 57 14.64 -9.36 23.91
CA VAL A 57 14.04 -8.21 24.61
C VAL A 57 12.54 -8.17 24.34
N PHE A 58 12.14 -8.19 23.10
CA PHE A 58 10.72 -8.13 22.73
C PHE A 58 9.95 -9.37 23.17
N ALA A 59 10.56 -10.56 23.16
CA ALA A 59 9.94 -11.77 23.72
C ALA A 59 9.66 -11.65 25.25
N ARG A 60 10.44 -10.86 25.97
CA ARG A 60 10.19 -10.57 27.39
C ARG A 60 9.11 -9.51 27.58
N VAL A 61 9.06 -8.52 26.69
CA VAL A 61 8.03 -7.45 26.70
C VAL A 61 6.66 -8.03 26.34
N PHE A 62 6.60 -9.00 25.43
CA PHE A 62 5.39 -9.63 24.94
C PHE A 62 5.41 -11.17 25.19
N PRO A 63 5.37 -11.62 26.45
CA PRO A 63 5.61 -13.02 26.79
C PRO A 63 4.55 -14.00 26.25
N ASP A 64 3.34 -13.52 26.04
CA ASP A 64 2.20 -14.31 25.57
C ASP A 64 2.02 -14.28 24.04
N GLN A 65 2.93 -13.60 23.33
CA GLN A 65 2.81 -13.38 21.87
C GLN A 65 3.84 -14.19 21.09
N THR A 66 3.40 -14.72 19.94
CA THR A 66 4.30 -15.36 18.99
C THR A 66 4.93 -14.29 18.10
N ILE A 67 6.11 -13.81 18.47
CA ILE A 67 6.85 -12.79 17.72
C ILE A 67 7.69 -13.37 16.56
N ASP A 68 7.78 -14.69 16.46
CA ASP A 68 8.61 -15.35 15.46
C ASP A 68 7.92 -15.40 14.09
N THR A 69 8.73 -15.28 13.06
CA THR A 69 8.32 -15.47 11.68
C THR A 69 8.35 -16.93 11.26
N ALA A 70 7.54 -17.25 10.26
CA ALA A 70 7.52 -18.59 9.64
C ALA A 70 8.86 -18.98 8.98
N ALA A 71 9.68 -18.00 8.62
CA ALA A 71 11.03 -18.18 8.09
C ALA A 71 11.97 -17.16 8.73
N PRO A 72 13.27 -17.45 8.87
CA PRO A 72 14.24 -16.49 9.38
C PRO A 72 14.23 -15.18 8.63
N ILE A 73 14.35 -14.07 9.35
CA ILE A 73 14.50 -12.73 8.74
C ILE A 73 15.88 -12.65 8.09
N VAL A 74 15.91 -12.20 6.83
CA VAL A 74 17.16 -12.03 6.08
C VAL A 74 17.73 -10.64 6.34
N VAL A 75 18.92 -10.59 6.94
CA VAL A 75 19.62 -9.35 7.29
C VAL A 75 20.82 -9.19 6.36
N LEU A 76 20.85 -8.12 5.56
CA LEU A 76 22.04 -7.70 4.83
C LEU A 76 22.81 -6.71 5.70
N ALA A 77 23.79 -7.20 6.43
CA ALA A 77 24.67 -6.43 7.29
C ALA A 77 25.89 -5.94 6.49
N LEU A 78 25.75 -4.74 5.95
CA LEU A 78 26.66 -4.17 4.96
C LEU A 78 27.77 -3.38 5.61
N ARG A 79 29.01 -3.57 5.13
CA ARG A 79 30.18 -2.92 5.69
C ARG A 79 30.05 -1.39 5.70
N ASP A 80 29.55 -0.81 4.64
CA ASP A 80 29.51 0.64 4.41
C ASP A 80 28.32 1.09 3.57
N ARG A 81 28.14 2.38 3.50
CA ARG A 81 27.08 3.03 2.70
C ARG A 81 27.15 2.69 1.21
N GLN A 82 28.36 2.57 0.64
CA GLN A 82 28.53 2.24 -0.77
C GLN A 82 27.96 0.87 -1.11
N SER A 83 28.00 -0.06 -0.15
CA SER A 83 27.41 -1.39 -0.29
C SER A 83 25.88 -1.38 -0.20
N LEU A 84 25.29 -0.40 0.53
CA LEU A 84 23.83 -0.26 0.69
C LEU A 84 23.17 0.40 -0.52
N GLU A 85 23.78 1.45 -1.07
CA GLU A 85 23.20 2.31 -2.12
C GLU A 85 22.59 1.53 -3.32
N PRO A 86 23.21 0.44 -3.83
CA PRO A 86 22.60 -0.35 -4.90
C PRO A 86 21.32 -1.08 -4.51
N LEU A 87 21.04 -1.22 -3.22
CA LEU A 87 19.90 -1.99 -2.69
C LEU A 87 18.76 -1.11 -2.18
N GLU A 88 19.00 0.20 -2.02
CA GLU A 88 18.00 1.14 -1.53
C GLU A 88 16.85 1.33 -2.53
N PRO A 89 15.63 1.57 -2.03
CA PRO A 89 14.52 1.98 -2.88
C PRO A 89 14.86 3.26 -3.65
N ALA A 90 14.42 3.33 -4.91
CA ALA A 90 14.72 4.46 -5.79
C ALA A 90 14.29 5.83 -5.22
N ALA A 91 13.23 5.85 -4.41
CA ALA A 91 12.75 7.07 -3.75
C ALA A 91 13.79 7.71 -2.81
N TYR A 92 14.65 6.90 -2.17
CA TYR A 92 15.69 7.40 -1.25
C TYR A 92 16.98 7.82 -1.95
N LEU A 93 17.11 7.54 -3.24
CA LEU A 93 18.26 7.96 -4.05
C LEU A 93 18.11 9.38 -4.64
N ALA A 94 16.93 9.99 -4.52
CA ALA A 94 16.68 11.34 -5.02
C ALA A 94 17.48 12.39 -4.24
N ASN A 95 17.93 13.44 -4.95
CA ASN A 95 18.69 14.53 -4.33
C ASN A 95 17.87 15.22 -3.23
N GLY A 96 18.47 15.38 -2.06
CA GLY A 96 17.84 16.03 -0.90
C GLY A 96 17.13 15.07 0.07
N GLN A 97 17.07 13.77 -0.24
CA GLN A 97 16.51 12.77 0.67
C GLN A 97 17.51 12.40 1.79
N LEU A 98 16.97 12.00 2.94
CA LEU A 98 17.76 11.48 4.04
C LEU A 98 18.50 10.20 3.61
N LYS A 99 19.78 10.12 3.94
CA LYS A 99 20.57 8.93 3.66
C LYS A 99 20.19 7.84 4.66
N LEU A 100 19.65 6.75 4.18
CA LEU A 100 19.31 5.60 5.02
C LEU A 100 20.59 4.96 5.59
N LEU A 101 20.51 4.55 6.85
CA LEU A 101 21.52 3.71 7.52
C LEU A 101 20.97 2.31 7.80
N GLY A 102 19.66 2.16 7.75
CA GLY A 102 18.95 0.92 7.88
C GLY A 102 17.57 1.00 7.24
N LEU A 103 17.04 -0.13 6.85
CA LEU A 103 15.71 -0.30 6.26
C LEU A 103 15.17 -1.67 6.64
N PHE A 104 13.93 -1.73 7.06
CA PHE A 104 13.20 -2.98 7.25
C PHE A 104 12.08 -3.09 6.23
N MET A 105 12.15 -4.09 5.35
CA MET A 105 11.14 -4.38 4.35
C MET A 105 10.32 -5.58 4.79
N ARG A 106 9.04 -5.36 5.06
CA ARG A 106 8.09 -6.40 5.45
C ARG A 106 7.24 -6.84 4.28
N THR A 107 7.13 -8.11 4.08
CA THR A 107 6.15 -8.72 3.19
C THR A 107 5.52 -9.93 3.88
N PRO A 108 4.35 -10.40 3.44
CA PRO A 108 3.75 -11.60 4.04
C PRO A 108 4.63 -12.86 3.93
N GLU A 109 5.53 -12.91 2.95
CA GLU A 109 6.33 -14.10 2.62
C GLU A 109 7.79 -14.00 3.06
N LYS A 110 8.37 -12.80 3.02
CA LYS A 110 9.80 -12.56 3.27
C LYS A 110 9.97 -11.25 4.02
N ASN A 111 10.93 -11.23 4.94
CA ASN A 111 11.31 -10.02 5.65
C ASN A 111 12.80 -9.77 5.43
N TYR A 112 13.13 -8.55 5.02
CA TYR A 112 14.50 -8.11 4.78
C TYR A 112 14.86 -6.96 5.69
N VAL A 113 16.06 -7.02 6.26
CA VAL A 113 16.69 -5.89 6.96
C VAL A 113 17.95 -5.53 6.21
N LEU A 114 18.11 -4.27 5.87
CA LEU A 114 19.36 -3.69 5.36
C LEU A 114 19.95 -2.82 6.46
N ILE A 115 21.23 -2.96 6.75
CA ILE A 115 21.90 -2.18 7.80
C ILE A 115 23.35 -1.89 7.41
N VAL A 116 23.82 -0.67 7.69
CA VAL A 116 25.21 -0.26 7.53
C VAL A 116 25.93 -0.42 8.88
N LEU A 117 26.95 -1.28 8.94
CA LEU A 117 27.66 -1.57 10.18
C LEU A 117 28.62 -0.45 10.60
N ASN A 118 29.30 0.21 9.64
CA ASN A 118 30.26 1.27 9.89
C ASN A 118 29.65 2.66 9.63
N ALA A 119 28.66 3.04 10.44
CA ALA A 119 28.04 4.37 10.40
C ALA A 119 28.68 5.27 11.47
N PRO A 120 29.48 6.30 11.09
CA PRO A 120 30.17 7.14 12.07
C PRO A 120 29.19 7.91 12.96
N GLY A 121 29.37 7.84 14.27
CA GLY A 121 28.68 8.68 15.25
C GLY A 121 27.23 8.32 15.52
N GLN A 122 26.72 7.22 14.99
CA GLN A 122 25.32 6.76 15.21
C GLN A 122 25.30 5.32 15.69
N HIS A 123 24.24 4.98 16.43
CA HIS A 123 23.94 3.60 16.81
C HIS A 123 23.37 2.88 15.58
N PRO A 124 24.10 1.95 14.93
CA PRO A 124 23.70 1.42 13.64
C PRO A 124 22.40 0.63 13.67
N TYR A 125 22.03 0.10 14.84
CA TYR A 125 20.82 -0.72 15.01
C TYR A 125 19.57 0.10 15.35
N ALA A 126 19.67 1.40 15.68
CA ALA A 126 18.54 2.21 16.10
C ALA A 126 17.38 2.22 15.08
N PRO A 127 17.59 2.47 13.77
CA PRO A 127 16.51 2.41 12.80
C PRO A 127 15.85 1.03 12.74
N ILE A 128 16.63 -0.02 12.95
CA ILE A 128 16.12 -1.40 12.90
C ILE A 128 15.33 -1.75 14.16
N TYR A 129 15.74 -1.28 15.33
CA TYR A 129 14.98 -1.47 16.55
C TYR A 129 13.61 -0.79 16.49
N HIS A 130 13.53 0.39 15.89
CA HIS A 130 12.28 1.08 15.60
C HIS A 130 11.36 0.21 14.73
N GLU A 131 11.82 -0.19 13.55
CA GLU A 131 11.04 -1.00 12.62
C GLU A 131 10.69 -2.39 13.19
N TYR A 132 11.58 -2.97 13.98
CA TYR A 132 11.33 -4.25 14.64
C TYR A 132 10.26 -4.12 15.72
N ALA A 133 10.18 -2.99 16.42
CA ALA A 133 9.09 -2.71 17.35
C ALA A 133 7.74 -2.73 16.65
N HIS A 134 7.62 -2.05 15.49
CA HIS A 134 6.42 -2.12 14.66
C HIS A 134 6.11 -3.52 14.15
N PHE A 135 7.16 -4.26 13.75
CA PHE A 135 6.99 -5.64 13.31
C PHE A 135 6.41 -6.52 14.42
N VAL A 136 6.99 -6.48 15.63
CA VAL A 136 6.50 -7.26 16.78
C VAL A 136 5.07 -6.85 17.12
N GLN A 137 4.79 -5.57 17.22
CA GLN A 137 3.45 -5.07 17.51
C GLN A 137 2.42 -5.56 16.48
N SER A 138 2.75 -5.55 15.18
CA SER A 138 1.82 -6.07 14.16
C SER A 138 1.51 -7.56 14.34
N ARG A 139 2.39 -8.31 15.01
CA ARG A 139 2.22 -9.73 15.32
C ARG A 139 1.30 -9.99 16.51
N THR A 140 1.11 -9.01 17.40
CA THR A 140 0.16 -9.16 18.52
C THR A 140 -1.30 -9.20 18.07
N GLY A 141 -1.61 -8.59 16.93
CA GLY A 141 -2.97 -8.46 16.41
C GLY A 141 -3.83 -7.49 17.21
N GLU A 142 -3.26 -6.86 18.21
CA GLU A 142 -3.90 -5.82 18.99
C GLU A 142 -3.69 -4.46 18.31
N TRP A 143 -4.75 -3.68 18.25
CA TRP A 143 -4.66 -2.34 17.74
C TRP A 143 -4.12 -1.40 18.83
N MET A 144 -3.21 -0.51 18.45
CA MET A 144 -2.80 0.62 19.28
C MET A 144 -3.01 1.94 18.53
N PRO A 145 -3.35 3.04 19.23
CA PRO A 145 -3.35 4.37 18.63
C PRO A 145 -1.99 4.73 18.05
N LEU A 146 -1.98 5.40 16.90
CA LEU A 146 -0.77 5.65 16.13
C LEU A 146 0.31 6.38 16.92
N TRP A 147 -0.08 7.36 17.78
CA TRP A 147 0.87 8.05 18.63
C TRP A 147 1.62 7.11 19.60
N LEU A 148 0.93 6.10 20.12
CA LEU A 148 1.55 5.14 21.05
C LEU A 148 2.37 4.10 20.28
N THR A 149 1.92 3.70 19.08
CA THR A 149 2.67 2.84 18.16
C THR A 149 4.02 3.46 17.82
N GLU A 150 4.02 4.73 17.41
CA GLU A 150 5.26 5.45 17.08
C GLU A 150 6.07 5.78 18.34
N GLY A 151 5.39 6.20 19.40
CA GLY A 151 6.05 6.48 20.68
C GLY A 151 6.82 5.27 21.25
N TRP A 152 6.27 4.07 21.10
CA TRP A 152 6.95 2.82 21.50
C TRP A 152 8.12 2.49 20.57
N ALA A 153 7.93 2.63 19.26
CA ALA A 153 9.02 2.40 18.32
C ALA A 153 10.20 3.34 18.57
N GLU A 154 9.93 4.63 18.77
CA GLU A 154 10.93 5.63 19.15
C GLU A 154 11.56 5.36 20.55
N PHE A 155 10.79 4.83 21.48
CA PHE A 155 11.30 4.48 22.82
C PHE A 155 12.29 3.33 22.76
N TYR A 156 12.02 2.29 21.96
CA TYR A 156 12.91 1.14 21.82
C TYR A 156 14.06 1.35 20.85
N GLN A 157 13.98 2.32 19.92
CA GLN A 157 15.07 2.54 18.94
C GLN A 157 16.40 2.88 19.59
N THR A 158 16.38 3.55 20.76
CA THR A 158 17.59 3.96 21.51
C THR A 158 18.08 2.91 22.48
N SER A 159 17.58 1.67 22.38
CA SER A 159 17.94 0.57 23.29
C SER A 159 19.42 0.22 23.19
N GLU A 160 20.06 0.03 24.35
CA GLU A 160 21.40 -0.57 24.48
C GLU A 160 21.25 -1.93 25.14
N ILE A 161 21.64 -2.97 24.43
CA ILE A 161 21.55 -4.34 24.92
C ILE A 161 22.94 -4.78 25.39
N LEU A 162 23.13 -4.73 26.70
CA LEU A 162 24.39 -5.07 27.37
C LEU A 162 24.37 -6.52 27.86
N ASP A 163 25.50 -7.01 28.32
CA ASP A 163 25.63 -8.41 28.79
C ASP A 163 24.82 -8.69 30.07
N THR A 164 24.59 -7.68 30.91
CA THR A 164 23.94 -7.83 32.22
C THR A 164 22.60 -7.13 32.36
N GLU A 165 22.26 -6.25 31.40
CA GLU A 165 21.03 -5.46 31.41
C GLU A 165 20.66 -4.98 30.02
N VAL A 166 19.41 -4.54 29.86
CA VAL A 166 18.94 -3.79 28.72
C VAL A 166 18.57 -2.38 29.18
N VAL A 167 19.10 -1.39 28.51
CA VAL A 167 18.79 0.02 28.76
C VAL A 167 17.88 0.52 27.65
N VAL A 168 16.66 0.96 27.96
CA VAL A 168 15.66 1.43 26.99
C VAL A 168 15.25 2.87 27.28
N GLY A 169 14.71 3.54 26.29
CA GLY A 169 14.18 4.90 26.45
C GLY A 169 15.27 5.96 26.67
N LYS A 170 16.47 5.77 26.14
CA LYS A 170 17.53 6.78 26.23
C LYS A 170 17.14 8.04 25.46
N LEU A 171 17.41 9.19 26.04
CA LEU A 171 17.17 10.48 25.42
C LEU A 171 18.09 10.68 24.20
N GLU A 172 17.49 10.87 23.03
CA GLU A 172 18.20 11.27 21.81
C GLU A 172 18.31 12.80 21.79
N ALA A 173 19.55 13.30 21.73
CA ALA A 173 19.81 14.73 21.87
C ALA A 173 19.17 15.61 20.78
N GLY A 174 19.05 15.09 19.56
CA GLY A 174 18.42 15.79 18.45
C GLY A 174 16.93 15.96 18.66
N THR A 175 16.23 14.89 18.99
CA THR A 175 14.79 14.85 19.32
C THR A 175 14.47 15.79 20.49
N TRP A 176 15.28 15.76 21.53
CA TRP A 176 15.09 16.63 22.67
C TRP A 176 15.27 18.13 22.33
N GLN A 177 16.33 18.48 21.58
CA GLN A 177 16.53 19.87 21.13
C GLN A 177 15.39 20.33 20.20
N PHE A 178 14.87 19.43 19.39
CA PHE A 178 13.73 19.72 18.52
C PHE A 178 12.47 20.03 19.35
N LEU A 179 12.14 19.22 20.35
CA LEU A 179 11.02 19.44 21.28
C LEU A 179 11.14 20.77 22.05
N GLN A 180 12.36 21.15 22.45
CA GLN A 180 12.56 22.42 23.16
C GLN A 180 12.35 23.67 22.29
N ARG A 181 12.60 23.56 20.99
CA ARG A 181 12.55 24.69 20.05
C ARG A 181 11.20 24.87 19.36
N ASN A 182 10.34 23.86 19.40
CA ASN A 182 9.09 23.83 18.67
C ASN A 182 7.89 23.68 19.61
N PRO A 183 6.74 24.30 19.30
CA PRO A 183 5.53 24.15 20.12
C PRO A 183 4.96 22.73 19.99
N LEU A 184 4.58 22.14 21.11
CA LEU A 184 3.91 20.84 21.14
C LEU A 184 2.52 20.90 20.49
N LEU A 185 2.08 19.82 19.89
CA LEU A 185 0.71 19.64 19.43
C LEU A 185 -0.28 19.70 20.61
N PRO A 186 -1.53 20.14 20.41
CA PRO A 186 -2.57 19.90 21.40
C PRO A 186 -2.72 18.39 21.66
N LEU A 187 -2.77 17.93 22.91
CA LEU A 187 -2.89 16.51 23.23
C LEU A 187 -4.08 15.84 22.52
N ALA A 188 -5.22 16.53 22.46
CA ALA A 188 -6.38 16.03 21.72
C ALA A 188 -6.09 15.81 20.22
N THR A 189 -5.20 16.61 19.62
CA THR A 189 -4.74 16.40 18.25
C THR A 189 -3.82 15.19 18.17
N LEU A 190 -2.80 15.11 19.02
CA LEU A 190 -1.83 14.00 19.07
C LEU A 190 -2.53 12.64 19.25
N LEU A 191 -3.48 12.55 20.19
CA LEU A 191 -4.21 11.31 20.51
C LEU A 191 -5.13 10.83 19.38
N ASN A 192 -5.55 11.73 18.47
CA ASN A 192 -6.43 11.43 17.34
C ASN A 192 -5.71 11.36 15.98
N VAL A 193 -4.38 11.42 15.94
CA VAL A 193 -3.63 11.23 14.69
C VAL A 193 -3.88 9.83 14.15
N ASP A 194 -4.29 9.73 12.89
CA ASP A 194 -4.43 8.49 12.13
C ASP A 194 -3.56 8.51 10.86
N VAL A 195 -3.55 7.43 10.10
CA VAL A 195 -2.75 7.29 8.87
C VAL A 195 -3.10 8.28 7.75
N ARG A 196 -4.19 9.03 7.88
CA ARG A 196 -4.63 10.07 6.94
C ARG A 196 -4.39 11.48 7.47
N SER A 197 -3.92 11.57 8.70
CA SER A 197 -3.67 12.86 9.34
C SER A 197 -2.50 13.60 8.64
N PRO A 198 -2.60 14.93 8.43
CA PRO A 198 -1.49 15.72 7.89
C PRO A 198 -0.29 15.81 8.83
N TYR A 199 -0.41 15.34 10.07
CA TYR A 199 0.69 15.28 11.04
C TYR A 199 1.47 13.96 10.95
N TYR A 200 0.93 12.93 10.27
CA TYR A 200 1.59 11.65 10.05
C TYR A 200 2.08 11.55 8.61
N HIS A 201 3.40 11.54 8.45
CA HIS A 201 4.06 11.27 7.18
C HIS A 201 5.20 10.28 7.45
N GLU A 202 5.07 9.04 6.97
CA GLU A 202 6.12 8.02 7.13
C GLU A 202 7.51 8.50 6.66
N GLU A 203 7.52 9.42 5.69
CA GLU A 203 8.74 9.99 5.12
C GLU A 203 9.38 11.05 6.02
N ASP A 204 8.65 11.60 7.01
CA ASP A 204 9.10 12.67 7.90
C ASP A 204 9.10 12.23 9.37
N LYS A 205 9.92 11.22 9.67
CA LYS A 205 10.14 10.71 11.04
C LYS A 205 10.76 11.75 11.99
N GLY A 206 11.22 12.89 11.48
CA GLY A 206 11.69 14.03 12.27
C GLY A 206 10.61 15.04 12.64
N SER A 207 9.33 14.75 12.40
CA SER A 207 8.23 15.67 12.68
C SER A 207 7.89 15.76 14.17
N MET A 208 7.13 16.81 14.54
CA MET A 208 6.63 17.00 15.90
C MET A 208 5.80 15.81 16.39
N PHE A 209 5.07 15.16 15.51
CA PHE A 209 4.26 14.00 15.87
C PHE A 209 5.11 12.88 16.46
N TYR A 210 6.22 12.48 15.80
CA TYR A 210 7.11 11.42 16.28
C TYR A 210 7.82 11.81 17.58
N ALA A 211 8.38 13.03 17.61
CA ALA A 211 9.10 13.51 18.78
C ALA A 211 8.19 13.62 20.01
N GLU A 212 6.97 14.11 19.86
CA GLU A 212 6.01 14.26 20.96
C GLU A 212 5.41 12.90 21.36
N SER A 213 5.18 11.99 20.42
CA SER A 213 4.77 10.61 20.68
C SER A 213 5.80 9.89 21.55
N TRP A 214 7.08 10.00 21.22
CA TRP A 214 8.17 9.50 22.06
C TRP A 214 8.14 10.12 23.45
N ALA A 215 8.06 11.46 23.54
CA ALA A 215 8.14 12.18 24.80
C ALA A 215 6.97 11.85 25.74
N LEU A 216 5.75 11.74 25.18
CA LEU A 216 4.55 11.38 25.96
C LEU A 216 4.63 9.93 26.45
N THR A 217 4.99 9.01 25.57
CA THR A 217 5.17 7.59 25.95
C THR A 217 6.22 7.44 27.05
N HIS A 218 7.39 8.04 26.86
CA HIS A 218 8.47 8.01 27.84
C HIS A 218 8.04 8.63 29.18
N TYR A 219 7.34 9.78 29.13
CA TYR A 219 6.89 10.47 30.33
C TYR A 219 5.91 9.64 31.17
N ILE A 220 4.97 8.94 30.52
CA ILE A 220 4.00 8.08 31.20
C ILE A 220 4.68 6.81 31.71
N GLU A 221 5.53 6.15 30.93
CA GLU A 221 6.30 4.96 31.34
C GLU A 221 7.18 5.23 32.57
N MET A 222 7.80 6.42 32.63
CA MET A 222 8.58 6.83 33.79
C MET A 222 7.72 7.05 35.04
N GLN A 223 6.50 7.55 34.88
CA GLN A 223 5.58 7.68 36.01
C GLN A 223 5.12 6.31 36.49
N ASP A 224 4.73 5.43 35.57
CA ASP A 224 4.29 4.07 35.88
C ASP A 224 5.41 3.26 36.58
N THR A 225 6.65 3.42 36.11
CA THR A 225 7.82 2.81 36.78
C THR A 225 8.03 3.35 38.20
N ARG A 226 7.77 4.65 38.45
CA ARG A 226 8.00 5.28 39.76
C ARG A 226 6.93 4.95 40.79
N ASP A 227 5.69 4.87 40.41
CA ASP A 227 4.56 4.69 41.33
C ASP A 227 3.87 3.33 41.24
N GLY A 228 4.33 2.46 40.31
CA GLY A 228 3.80 1.11 40.10
C GLY A 228 2.42 1.08 39.47
N SER A 229 1.99 2.16 38.81
CA SER A 229 0.74 2.21 38.04
C SER A 229 0.93 1.61 36.64
N HIS A 230 -0.16 1.43 35.90
CA HIS A 230 -0.21 0.85 34.56
C HIS A 230 -1.05 1.70 33.62
N ARG A 231 -0.82 3.02 33.60
CA ARG A 231 -1.66 4.01 32.89
C ARG A 231 -1.75 3.77 31.40
N LEU A 232 -0.63 3.35 30.77
CA LEU A 232 -0.64 3.02 29.33
C LEU A 232 -1.51 1.80 29.04
N GLN A 233 -1.46 0.77 29.91
CA GLN A 233 -2.32 -0.40 29.77
C GLN A 233 -3.78 -0.06 30.01
N ASP A 234 -4.09 0.75 31.04
CA ASP A 234 -5.45 1.22 31.33
C ASP A 234 -6.01 2.02 30.14
N TYR A 235 -5.19 2.86 29.51
CA TYR A 235 -5.55 3.59 28.30
C TYR A 235 -5.86 2.64 27.13
N LEU A 236 -5.00 1.67 26.87
CA LEU A 236 -5.21 0.66 25.83
C LEU A 236 -6.51 -0.13 26.07
N ASP A 237 -6.77 -0.55 27.27
CA ASP A 237 -7.98 -1.27 27.64
C ASP A 237 -9.25 -0.44 27.39
N LEU A 238 -9.19 0.86 27.59
CA LEU A 238 -10.31 1.77 27.32
C LEU A 238 -10.54 1.95 25.82
N VAL A 239 -9.49 2.21 25.05
CA VAL A 239 -9.64 2.37 23.58
C VAL A 239 -10.02 1.06 22.87
N HIS A 240 -9.61 -0.09 23.41
CA HIS A 240 -10.08 -1.39 22.94
C HIS A 240 -11.57 -1.62 23.19
N ARG A 241 -12.12 -1.02 24.25
CA ARG A 241 -13.56 -0.96 24.52
C ARG A 241 -14.29 0.11 23.72
N ASN A 242 -13.64 0.70 22.71
CA ASN A 242 -14.16 1.78 21.87
C ASN A 242 -14.51 3.08 22.63
N VAL A 243 -13.85 3.36 23.76
CA VAL A 243 -13.88 4.68 24.38
C VAL A 243 -13.12 5.66 23.48
N ASP A 244 -13.65 6.85 23.30
CA ASP A 244 -12.97 7.92 22.54
C ASP A 244 -11.54 8.13 23.05
N PRO A 245 -10.50 8.28 22.19
CA PRO A 245 -9.12 8.35 22.61
C PRO A 245 -8.80 9.46 23.61
N VAL A 246 -9.47 10.62 23.50
CA VAL A 246 -9.28 11.73 24.44
C VAL A 246 -9.94 11.41 25.79
N ALA A 247 -11.16 10.91 25.76
CA ALA A 247 -11.86 10.49 26.97
C ALA A 247 -11.18 9.32 27.68
N ALA A 248 -10.57 8.38 26.93
CA ALA A 248 -9.77 7.31 27.47
C ALA A 248 -8.49 7.85 28.16
N ALA A 249 -7.83 8.84 27.55
CA ALA A 249 -6.65 9.48 28.12
C ALA A 249 -7.00 10.27 29.40
N GLU A 250 -8.14 10.95 29.46
CA GLU A 250 -8.62 11.61 30.68
C GLU A 250 -8.88 10.62 31.82
N GLN A 251 -9.42 9.43 31.50
CA GLN A 251 -9.67 8.39 32.49
C GLN A 251 -8.39 7.72 32.98
N ALA A 252 -7.45 7.43 32.07
CA ALA A 252 -6.23 6.70 32.40
C ALA A 252 -5.12 7.61 32.96
N PHE A 253 -4.96 8.82 32.39
CA PHE A 253 -3.84 9.71 32.70
C PHE A 253 -4.27 10.89 33.60
N GLY A 254 -5.57 11.10 33.83
CA GLY A 254 -6.10 12.22 34.56
C GLY A 254 -6.26 13.50 33.74
N ASP A 255 -6.21 14.65 34.39
CA ASP A 255 -6.38 15.95 33.73
C ASP A 255 -5.33 16.21 32.66
N LEU A 256 -5.76 16.30 31.39
CA LEU A 256 -4.87 16.47 30.25
C LEU A 256 -4.10 17.79 30.25
N THR A 257 -4.62 18.84 30.94
CA THR A 257 -3.91 20.10 31.10
C THR A 257 -2.71 19.92 32.05
N GLN A 258 -2.91 19.18 33.14
CA GLN A 258 -1.83 18.83 34.06
C GLN A 258 -0.82 17.87 33.41
N LEU A 259 -1.27 16.86 32.68
CA LEU A 259 -0.43 15.96 31.90
C LEU A 259 0.48 16.75 30.95
N ARG A 260 -0.12 17.68 30.17
CA ARG A 260 0.62 18.53 29.23
C ARG A 260 1.64 19.42 29.95
N ALA A 261 1.24 20.05 31.06
CA ALA A 261 2.15 20.88 31.84
C ALA A 261 3.33 20.07 32.42
N GLY A 262 3.06 18.85 32.87
CA GLY A 262 4.08 17.94 33.35
C GLY A 262 5.05 17.52 32.26
N LEU A 263 4.55 17.14 31.09
CA LEU A 263 5.34 16.81 29.89
C LEU A 263 6.22 18.02 29.46
N GLN A 264 5.64 19.22 29.38
CA GLN A 264 6.42 20.42 29.04
C GLN A 264 7.54 20.70 30.05
N LYS A 265 7.26 20.52 31.34
CA LYS A 265 8.27 20.68 32.39
C LYS A 265 9.41 19.66 32.23
N SER A 266 9.09 18.40 31.89
CA SER A 266 10.09 17.35 31.63
C SER A 266 10.94 17.62 30.38
N ILE A 267 10.37 18.26 29.36
CA ILE A 267 11.11 18.68 28.16
C ILE A 267 12.08 19.83 28.48
N VAL A 268 11.66 20.79 29.30
CA VAL A 268 12.53 21.94 29.70
C VAL A 268 13.66 21.50 30.63
N ASN A 269 13.34 20.68 31.61
CA ASN A 269 14.29 20.15 32.58
C ASN A 269 14.31 18.61 32.42
N PRO A 270 15.20 18.06 31.60
CA PRO A 270 15.13 16.66 31.22
C PRO A 270 15.33 15.75 32.43
N ASP A 271 14.24 15.10 32.80
CA ASP A 271 14.20 14.02 33.78
C ASP A 271 13.90 12.68 33.07
N PHE A 272 14.29 12.61 31.79
CA PHE A 272 14.16 11.41 30.98
C PHE A 272 15.30 10.45 31.29
N GLN A 273 15.15 9.73 32.40
CA GLN A 273 16.10 8.68 32.76
C GLN A 273 15.80 7.41 31.95
N PRO A 274 16.81 6.74 31.44
CA PRO A 274 16.58 5.44 30.79
C PRO A 274 16.07 4.42 31.81
N ILE A 275 15.26 3.48 31.32
CA ILE A 275 14.81 2.35 32.12
C ILE A 275 15.82 1.22 32.00
N HIS A 276 16.32 0.75 33.15
CA HIS A 276 17.25 -0.37 33.26
C HIS A 276 16.46 -1.64 33.55
N ILE A 277 16.44 -2.56 32.58
CA ILE A 277 15.83 -3.89 32.73
C ILE A 277 16.94 -4.88 33.09
N PRO A 278 17.04 -5.30 34.35
CA PRO A 278 18.09 -6.20 34.77
C PRO A 278 17.91 -7.59 34.19
N GLY A 279 19.00 -8.26 33.94
CA GLY A 279 19.07 -9.64 33.51
C GLY A 279 19.86 -9.81 32.21
N SER A 280 20.75 -10.79 32.21
CA SER A 280 21.51 -11.18 31.01
C SER A 280 20.58 -11.72 29.94
N ILE A 281 20.85 -11.34 28.71
CA ILE A 281 20.35 -12.02 27.53
C ILE A 281 21.47 -12.92 27.03
N ASP A 282 21.47 -14.14 27.54
CA ASP A 282 22.48 -15.12 27.17
C ASP A 282 22.08 -15.84 25.91
N ILE A 283 22.84 -15.58 24.85
CA ILE A 283 22.67 -16.21 23.54
C ILE A 283 23.88 -17.06 23.26
N ASP A 284 23.67 -18.33 23.02
CA ASP A 284 24.77 -19.25 22.66
C ASP A 284 25.27 -18.96 21.24
N VAL A 285 26.24 -18.07 21.14
CA VAL A 285 26.88 -17.69 19.85
C VAL A 285 27.68 -18.85 19.23
N SER A 286 28.00 -19.91 20.00
CA SER A 286 28.68 -21.09 19.44
C SER A 286 27.81 -21.90 18.50
N SER A 287 26.49 -21.75 18.61
CA SER A 287 25.51 -22.38 17.72
C SER A 287 25.36 -21.65 16.35
N PHE A 288 25.93 -20.44 16.20
CA PHE A 288 25.81 -19.68 14.95
C PHE A 288 26.69 -20.31 13.86
N ALA A 289 26.07 -20.79 12.79
CA ALA A 289 26.78 -21.34 11.64
C ALA A 289 27.22 -20.22 10.71
N ALA A 290 28.52 -20.15 10.40
CA ALA A 290 29.07 -19.21 9.42
C ALA A 290 29.56 -19.97 8.18
N GLN A 291 29.22 -19.48 7.00
CA GLN A 291 29.66 -20.06 5.73
C GLN A 291 29.94 -18.98 4.68
N PRO A 292 30.97 -19.16 3.83
CA PRO A 292 31.18 -18.25 2.70
C PRO A 292 30.07 -18.42 1.66
N LEU A 293 29.72 -17.32 0.99
CA LEU A 293 28.78 -17.31 -0.13
C LEU A 293 29.52 -17.11 -1.46
N THR A 294 29.08 -17.82 -2.48
CA THR A 294 29.52 -17.53 -3.85
C THR A 294 28.90 -16.22 -4.37
N GLN A 295 29.54 -15.59 -5.34
CA GLN A 295 29.01 -14.37 -5.95
C GLN A 295 27.61 -14.58 -6.52
N THR A 296 27.35 -15.68 -7.16
CA THR A 296 26.04 -16.05 -7.73
C THR A 296 24.95 -16.15 -6.66
N GLN A 297 25.26 -16.71 -5.48
CA GLN A 297 24.33 -16.75 -4.34
C GLN A 297 24.03 -15.35 -3.83
N VAL A 298 25.06 -14.53 -3.66
CA VAL A 298 24.92 -13.12 -3.23
C VAL A 298 24.09 -12.32 -4.22
N ASP A 299 24.39 -12.45 -5.51
CA ASP A 299 23.68 -11.72 -6.56
C ASP A 299 22.22 -12.13 -6.68
N SER A 300 21.91 -13.42 -6.42
CA SER A 300 20.53 -13.89 -6.33
C SER A 300 19.77 -13.22 -5.16
N ILE A 301 20.39 -13.09 -3.97
CA ILE A 301 19.81 -12.42 -2.81
C ILE A 301 19.64 -10.93 -3.07
N ARG A 302 20.67 -10.27 -3.63
CA ARG A 302 20.63 -8.84 -3.96
C ARG A 302 19.54 -8.53 -4.99
N ALA A 303 19.39 -9.37 -6.00
CA ALA A 303 18.35 -9.23 -7.01
C ALA A 303 16.94 -9.34 -6.39
N ASP A 304 16.75 -10.25 -5.45
CA ASP A 304 15.49 -10.39 -4.73
C ASP A 304 15.19 -9.12 -3.89
N VAL A 305 16.17 -8.63 -3.13
CA VAL A 305 16.06 -7.34 -2.40
C VAL A 305 15.73 -6.18 -3.32
N MET A 306 16.42 -6.06 -4.47
CA MET A 306 16.16 -5.02 -5.47
C MET A 306 14.74 -5.09 -6.02
N ALA A 307 14.20 -6.30 -6.24
CA ALA A 307 12.82 -6.48 -6.70
C ALA A 307 11.81 -5.97 -5.67
N TYR A 308 12.04 -6.20 -4.38
CA TYR A 308 11.21 -5.67 -3.30
C TYR A 308 11.42 -4.15 -3.06
N SER A 309 12.62 -3.63 -3.34
CA SER A 309 12.97 -2.20 -3.30
C SER A 309 12.51 -1.40 -4.53
N GLN A 310 11.67 -1.98 -5.38
CA GLN A 310 11.16 -1.36 -6.63
C GLN A 310 12.25 -0.99 -7.66
N ARG A 311 13.41 -1.63 -7.59
CA ARG A 311 14.51 -1.50 -8.55
C ARG A 311 14.47 -2.64 -9.58
N GLU A 312 13.38 -2.73 -10.30
CA GLU A 312 13.09 -3.87 -11.18
C GLU A 312 14.12 -4.06 -12.29
N THR A 313 14.54 -2.99 -12.97
CA THR A 313 15.52 -3.08 -14.07
C THR A 313 16.85 -3.64 -13.58
N ASP A 314 17.32 -3.18 -12.42
CA ASP A 314 18.57 -3.65 -11.82
C ASP A 314 18.43 -5.11 -11.37
N ALA A 315 17.29 -5.46 -10.75
CA ALA A 315 16.99 -6.83 -10.36
C ALA A 315 17.02 -7.78 -11.55
N ARG A 316 16.36 -7.44 -12.68
CA ARG A 316 16.33 -8.27 -13.89
C ARG A 316 17.72 -8.44 -14.49
N THR A 317 18.51 -7.36 -14.57
CA THR A 317 19.88 -7.41 -15.08
C THR A 317 20.76 -8.38 -14.27
N LEU A 318 20.61 -8.32 -12.95
CA LEU A 318 21.36 -9.19 -12.04
C LEU A 318 20.89 -10.65 -12.15
N ILE A 319 19.58 -10.89 -12.24
CA ILE A 319 18.99 -12.22 -12.44
C ILE A 319 19.47 -12.86 -13.75
N ASP A 320 19.57 -12.08 -14.84
CA ASP A 320 20.09 -12.59 -16.12
C ASP A 320 21.52 -13.10 -15.98
N THR A 321 22.34 -12.42 -15.16
CA THR A 321 23.71 -12.87 -14.85
C THR A 321 23.68 -14.13 -13.99
N VAL A 322 22.88 -14.17 -12.94
CA VAL A 322 22.70 -15.33 -12.06
C VAL A 322 22.28 -16.56 -12.88
N LEU A 323 21.29 -16.45 -13.76
CA LEU A 323 20.77 -17.57 -14.54
C LEU A 323 21.71 -18.04 -15.65
N LYS A 324 22.67 -17.19 -16.09
CA LYS A 324 23.76 -17.63 -17.01
C LYS A 324 24.77 -18.49 -16.26
N GLU A 325 25.12 -18.15 -15.04
CA GLU A 325 26.09 -18.86 -14.22
C GLU A 325 25.49 -20.11 -13.55
N ASP A 326 24.27 -19.98 -13.03
CA ASP A 326 23.49 -21.06 -12.42
C ASP A 326 22.10 -21.17 -13.06
N PRO A 327 21.96 -21.92 -14.15
CA PRO A 327 20.67 -22.15 -14.81
C PRO A 327 19.66 -22.92 -13.95
N THR A 328 20.06 -23.44 -12.78
CA THR A 328 19.17 -24.15 -11.85
C THR A 328 18.76 -23.30 -10.64
N ASN A 329 19.14 -22.04 -10.61
CA ASN A 329 18.84 -21.13 -9.48
C ASN A 329 17.33 -20.95 -9.29
N VAL A 330 16.80 -21.45 -8.18
CA VAL A 330 15.37 -21.38 -7.83
C VAL A 330 14.97 -19.98 -7.41
N SER A 331 15.79 -19.32 -6.59
CA SER A 331 15.49 -17.99 -6.05
C SER A 331 15.37 -16.93 -7.17
N ALA A 332 16.24 -16.99 -8.19
CA ALA A 332 16.14 -16.10 -9.35
C ALA A 332 14.81 -16.25 -10.10
N ARG A 333 14.28 -17.50 -10.20
CA ARG A 333 12.96 -17.74 -10.81
C ARG A 333 11.81 -17.25 -9.93
N GLU A 334 11.92 -17.43 -8.61
CA GLU A 334 10.97 -16.85 -7.67
C GLU A 334 10.88 -15.33 -7.84
N THR A 335 12.03 -14.64 -7.91
CA THR A 335 12.10 -13.21 -8.08
C THR A 335 11.47 -12.75 -9.41
N LEU A 336 11.73 -13.46 -10.53
CA LEU A 336 11.05 -13.18 -11.80
C LEU A 336 9.53 -13.40 -11.71
N GLY A 337 9.12 -14.47 -11.04
CA GLY A 337 7.72 -14.75 -10.77
C GLY A 337 7.06 -13.64 -9.94
N TYR A 338 7.73 -13.14 -8.92
CA TYR A 338 7.27 -12.03 -8.09
C TYR A 338 7.14 -10.73 -8.89
N LEU A 339 8.12 -10.36 -9.70
CA LEU A 339 8.06 -9.20 -10.57
C LEU A 339 6.88 -9.28 -11.56
N ALA A 340 6.69 -10.42 -12.20
CA ALA A 340 5.55 -10.64 -13.08
C ALA A 340 4.21 -10.54 -12.30
N PHE A 341 4.14 -11.10 -11.09
CA PHE A 341 2.95 -11.05 -10.25
C PHE A 341 2.58 -9.62 -9.85
N ARG A 342 3.56 -8.80 -9.47
CA ARG A 342 3.36 -7.37 -9.16
C ARG A 342 2.78 -6.58 -10.33
N HIS A 343 3.20 -6.89 -11.56
CA HIS A 343 2.67 -6.29 -12.78
C HIS A 343 1.35 -6.90 -13.25
N LEU A 344 0.71 -7.72 -12.41
CA LEU A 344 -0.55 -8.42 -12.70
C LEU A 344 -0.45 -9.37 -13.91
N ASN A 345 0.77 -9.69 -14.35
CA ASN A 345 1.03 -10.68 -15.40
C ASN A 345 1.05 -12.10 -14.81
N PHE A 346 -0.15 -12.58 -14.44
CA PHE A 346 -0.30 -13.85 -13.71
C PHE A 346 0.09 -15.08 -14.54
N ASP A 347 0.00 -15.03 -15.85
CA ASP A 347 0.43 -16.13 -16.73
C ASP A 347 1.95 -16.27 -16.75
N GLU A 348 2.67 -15.17 -16.82
CA GLU A 348 4.14 -15.16 -16.74
C GLU A 348 4.59 -15.56 -15.33
N ALA A 349 3.98 -14.99 -14.28
CA ALA A 349 4.26 -15.37 -12.91
C ALA A 349 4.11 -16.89 -12.71
N ARG A 350 2.99 -17.46 -13.17
CA ARG A 350 2.74 -18.91 -13.13
C ARG A 350 3.84 -19.71 -13.81
N LYS A 351 4.30 -19.29 -15.00
CA LYS A 351 5.38 -19.99 -15.74
C LYS A 351 6.70 -20.00 -14.95
N TRP A 352 7.06 -18.88 -14.33
CA TRP A 352 8.28 -18.80 -13.52
C TRP A 352 8.20 -19.68 -12.27
N TYR A 353 7.08 -19.65 -11.56
CA TYR A 353 6.88 -20.51 -10.39
C TYR A 353 6.80 -22.01 -10.77
N GLU A 354 6.22 -22.35 -11.91
CA GLU A 354 6.28 -23.73 -12.43
C GLU A 354 7.71 -24.20 -12.70
N GLN A 355 8.57 -23.33 -13.22
CA GLN A 355 9.98 -23.66 -13.40
C GLN A 355 10.70 -23.82 -12.05
N ALA A 356 10.43 -22.95 -11.08
CA ALA A 356 10.96 -23.07 -9.73
C ALA A 356 10.53 -24.41 -9.09
N LEU A 357 9.25 -24.78 -9.19
CA LEU A 357 8.70 -26.04 -8.65
C LEU A 357 9.20 -27.32 -9.36
N LYS A 358 9.65 -27.21 -10.60
CA LYS A 358 10.33 -28.35 -11.28
C LYS A 358 11.70 -28.61 -10.68
N LEU A 359 12.39 -27.59 -10.18
CA LEU A 359 13.70 -27.67 -9.56
C LEU A 359 13.59 -28.02 -8.06
N ASP A 360 12.66 -27.39 -7.38
CA ASP A 360 12.36 -27.62 -5.97
C ASP A 360 10.83 -27.74 -5.74
N PRO A 361 10.28 -28.94 -5.80
CA PRO A 361 8.85 -29.17 -5.60
C PRO A 361 8.33 -28.83 -4.19
N GLN A 362 9.23 -28.72 -3.22
CA GLN A 362 8.88 -28.39 -1.83
C GLN A 362 9.02 -26.90 -1.52
N ASN A 363 9.44 -26.08 -2.45
CA ASN A 363 9.64 -24.66 -2.26
C ASN A 363 8.35 -23.96 -1.81
N VAL A 364 8.37 -23.38 -0.62
CA VAL A 364 7.19 -22.78 0.03
C VAL A 364 6.64 -21.60 -0.76
N THR A 365 7.51 -20.66 -1.11
CA THR A 365 7.16 -19.43 -1.84
C THR A 365 6.59 -19.74 -3.23
N ALA A 366 7.25 -20.63 -3.97
CA ALA A 366 6.82 -21.00 -5.31
C ALA A 366 5.48 -21.73 -5.31
N ASN A 367 5.24 -22.64 -4.37
CA ASN A 367 3.93 -23.31 -4.21
C ASN A 367 2.80 -22.30 -3.90
N TYR A 368 3.06 -21.34 -3.04
CA TYR A 368 2.09 -20.31 -2.69
C TYR A 368 1.80 -19.39 -3.88
N TYR A 369 2.80 -18.78 -4.48
CA TYR A 369 2.60 -17.80 -5.55
C TYR A 369 2.10 -18.44 -6.84
N PHE A 370 2.49 -19.68 -7.16
CA PHE A 370 1.84 -20.43 -8.22
C PHE A 370 0.32 -20.49 -8.01
N SER A 371 -0.09 -20.85 -6.79
CA SER A 371 -1.49 -20.96 -6.43
C SER A 371 -2.20 -19.59 -6.50
N ARG A 372 -1.57 -18.53 -6.00
CA ARG A 372 -2.09 -17.15 -6.08
C ARG A 372 -2.25 -16.68 -7.52
N ALA A 373 -1.25 -16.91 -8.37
CA ALA A 373 -1.30 -16.52 -9.77
C ALA A 373 -2.45 -17.22 -10.53
N VAL A 374 -2.73 -18.49 -10.21
CA VAL A 374 -3.88 -19.21 -10.75
C VAL A 374 -5.20 -18.60 -10.25
N LEU A 375 -5.34 -18.42 -8.94
CA LEU A 375 -6.59 -17.92 -8.31
C LEU A 375 -6.90 -16.46 -8.70
N ARG A 376 -5.90 -15.63 -8.97
CA ARG A 376 -6.11 -14.24 -9.44
C ARG A 376 -6.78 -14.17 -10.82
N LYS A 377 -6.69 -15.21 -11.61
CA LYS A 377 -7.41 -15.33 -12.90
C LYS A 377 -8.84 -15.88 -12.75
N GLY A 378 -9.22 -16.29 -11.59
CA GLY A 378 -10.51 -16.88 -11.27
C GLY A 378 -10.40 -18.34 -10.82
N LEU A 379 -11.53 -18.95 -10.53
CA LEU A 379 -11.57 -20.36 -10.12
C LEU A 379 -11.22 -21.26 -11.32
N PRO A 380 -10.14 -22.06 -11.26
CA PRO A 380 -9.79 -22.96 -12.35
C PRO A 380 -10.74 -24.17 -12.44
N ASP A 381 -10.55 -25.03 -13.43
CA ASP A 381 -11.25 -26.32 -13.54
C ASP A 381 -10.92 -27.26 -12.36
N ALA A 382 -11.59 -28.39 -12.28
CA ALA A 382 -11.42 -29.31 -11.16
C ALA A 382 -9.97 -29.81 -10.98
N ALA A 383 -9.24 -30.05 -12.08
CA ALA A 383 -7.85 -30.46 -12.02
C ALA A 383 -6.93 -29.33 -11.54
N GLY A 384 -7.18 -28.11 -12.00
CA GLY A 384 -6.51 -26.91 -11.53
C GLY A 384 -6.76 -26.62 -10.06
N GLN A 385 -8.00 -26.78 -9.60
CA GLN A 385 -8.36 -26.64 -8.17
C GLN A 385 -7.58 -27.65 -7.31
N ALA A 386 -7.57 -28.93 -7.70
CA ALA A 386 -6.83 -29.96 -6.97
C ALA A 386 -5.31 -29.66 -6.95
N ARG A 387 -4.75 -29.15 -8.05
CA ARG A 387 -3.34 -28.75 -8.12
C ARG A 387 -3.04 -27.57 -7.19
N VAL A 388 -3.87 -26.52 -7.18
CA VAL A 388 -3.73 -25.36 -6.30
C VAL A 388 -3.79 -25.82 -4.83
N GLU A 389 -4.74 -26.64 -4.47
CA GLU A 389 -4.85 -27.18 -3.12
C GLU A 389 -3.62 -28.00 -2.73
N ALA A 390 -3.14 -28.88 -3.60
CA ALA A 390 -1.93 -29.69 -3.37
C ALA A 390 -0.69 -28.81 -3.16
N CYS A 391 -0.51 -27.75 -3.94
CA CYS A 391 0.59 -26.79 -3.77
C CYS A 391 0.52 -26.10 -2.42
N LEU A 392 -0.64 -25.55 -2.03
CA LEU A 392 -0.80 -24.87 -0.76
C LEU A 392 -0.59 -25.80 0.45
N ARG A 393 -1.09 -27.04 0.37
CA ARG A 393 -0.84 -28.06 1.39
C ARG A 393 0.62 -28.50 1.45
N THR A 394 1.32 -28.55 0.32
CA THR A 394 2.76 -28.85 0.27
C THR A 394 3.53 -27.74 1.00
N ALA A 395 3.22 -26.49 0.73
CA ALA A 395 3.85 -25.35 1.45
C ALA A 395 3.63 -25.44 2.96
N LEU A 396 2.41 -25.77 3.42
CA LEU A 396 2.09 -25.94 4.84
C LEU A 396 2.74 -27.18 5.47
N LYS A 397 2.97 -28.24 4.69
CA LYS A 397 3.71 -29.42 5.20
C LYS A 397 5.18 -29.10 5.48
N VAL A 398 5.79 -28.26 4.65
CA VAL A 398 7.17 -27.80 4.82
C VAL A 398 7.24 -26.74 5.91
N ASN A 399 6.32 -25.81 5.91
CA ASN A 399 6.27 -24.70 6.86
C ASN A 399 4.84 -24.51 7.42
N PRO A 400 4.52 -25.15 8.55
CA PRO A 400 3.18 -25.05 9.16
C PRO A 400 2.81 -23.66 9.68
N SER A 401 3.78 -22.74 9.84
CA SER A 401 3.53 -21.36 10.29
C SER A 401 3.35 -20.37 9.12
N PHE A 402 3.37 -20.83 7.89
CA PHE A 402 3.28 -19.96 6.71
C PHE A 402 1.85 -19.49 6.44
N ALA A 403 1.46 -18.39 7.09
CA ALA A 403 0.13 -17.77 7.01
C ALA A 403 -0.42 -17.62 5.58
N PRO A 404 0.39 -17.19 4.56
CA PRO A 404 -0.11 -17.01 3.22
C PRO A 404 -0.74 -18.27 2.59
N SER A 405 -0.27 -19.46 2.93
CA SER A 405 -0.86 -20.70 2.40
C SER A 405 -2.21 -21.05 3.02
N TYR A 406 -2.42 -20.75 4.30
CA TYR A 406 -3.74 -20.84 4.92
C TYR A 406 -4.73 -19.88 4.25
N TYR A 407 -4.31 -18.64 4.03
CA TYR A 407 -5.09 -17.65 3.28
C TYR A 407 -5.42 -18.12 1.86
N GLY A 408 -4.45 -18.67 1.12
CA GLY A 408 -4.66 -19.25 -0.19
C GLY A 408 -5.70 -20.35 -0.22
N LEU A 409 -5.68 -21.27 0.77
CA LEU A 409 -6.73 -22.30 0.93
C LEU A 409 -8.10 -21.66 1.23
N GLY A 410 -8.15 -20.69 2.14
CA GLY A 410 -9.37 -19.94 2.42
C GLY A 410 -9.99 -19.30 1.18
N LEU A 411 -9.18 -18.67 0.33
CA LEU A 411 -9.64 -18.11 -0.94
C LEU A 411 -10.15 -19.18 -1.90
N LEU A 412 -9.42 -20.30 -2.06
CA LEU A 412 -9.83 -21.39 -2.93
C LEU A 412 -11.22 -21.91 -2.53
N PHE A 413 -11.43 -22.25 -1.25
CA PHE A 413 -12.71 -22.76 -0.73
C PHE A 413 -13.82 -21.70 -0.81
N THR A 414 -13.51 -20.42 -0.57
CA THR A 414 -14.46 -19.31 -0.77
C THR A 414 -14.92 -19.21 -2.22
N MET A 415 -13.99 -19.35 -3.18
CA MET A 415 -14.30 -19.28 -4.61
C MET A 415 -15.09 -20.52 -5.09
N GLN A 416 -14.85 -21.69 -4.52
CA GLN A 416 -15.60 -22.91 -4.81
C GLN A 416 -17.07 -22.79 -4.39
N GLY A 417 -17.37 -22.05 -3.32
CA GLY A 417 -18.73 -21.79 -2.84
C GLY A 417 -19.45 -23.03 -2.30
N LYS A 418 -18.72 -24.10 -1.98
CA LYS A 418 -19.30 -25.39 -1.56
C LYS A 418 -19.27 -25.61 -0.06
N ASP A 419 -18.18 -25.18 0.58
CA ASP A 419 -17.95 -25.34 2.02
C ASP A 419 -17.37 -24.05 2.61
N TYR A 420 -18.26 -23.14 2.99
CA TYR A 420 -17.85 -21.89 3.61
C TYR A 420 -17.31 -22.06 5.04
N ASP A 421 -17.69 -23.14 5.75
CA ASP A 421 -17.13 -23.42 7.08
C ASP A 421 -15.67 -23.86 6.99
N GLU A 422 -15.32 -24.61 5.95
CA GLU A 422 -13.92 -24.95 5.67
C GLU A 422 -13.11 -23.70 5.28
N ALA A 423 -13.66 -22.87 4.39
CA ALA A 423 -13.04 -21.59 4.01
C ALA A 423 -12.80 -20.69 5.25
N ARG A 424 -13.80 -20.63 6.15
CA ARG A 424 -13.72 -19.86 7.40
C ARG A 424 -12.57 -20.35 8.29
N ARG A 425 -12.45 -21.66 8.50
CA ARG A 425 -11.36 -22.23 9.30
C ARG A 425 -9.97 -21.86 8.75
N TRP A 426 -9.81 -21.92 7.43
CA TRP A 426 -8.54 -21.56 6.80
C TRP A 426 -8.22 -20.06 6.93
N LEU A 427 -9.18 -19.16 6.69
CA LEU A 427 -8.97 -17.72 6.84
C LEU A 427 -8.73 -17.32 8.30
N GLN A 428 -9.45 -17.94 9.26
CA GLN A 428 -9.20 -17.73 10.68
C GLN A 428 -7.80 -18.17 11.06
N LYS A 429 -7.32 -19.31 10.53
CA LYS A 429 -5.96 -19.79 10.79
C LYS A 429 -4.90 -18.85 10.19
N ALA A 430 -5.16 -18.27 9.01
CA ALA A 430 -4.29 -17.25 8.43
C ALA A 430 -4.20 -16.01 9.33
N ILE A 431 -5.34 -15.53 9.84
CA ILE A 431 -5.41 -14.38 10.76
C ILE A 431 -4.72 -14.70 12.10
N GLU A 432 -4.87 -15.92 12.61
CA GLU A 432 -4.18 -16.36 13.84
C GLU A 432 -2.66 -16.35 13.67
N MET A 433 -2.18 -16.76 12.48
CA MET A 433 -0.73 -16.79 12.18
C MET A 433 -0.15 -15.42 11.83
N ASP A 434 -0.95 -14.51 11.29
CA ASP A 434 -0.55 -13.15 10.93
C ASP A 434 -1.68 -12.15 11.24
N PRO A 435 -1.86 -11.81 12.53
CA PRO A 435 -3.03 -11.06 13.00
C PRO A 435 -3.09 -9.60 12.49
N GLY A 436 -1.96 -9.00 12.16
CA GLY A 436 -1.88 -7.64 11.63
C GLY A 436 -2.18 -7.52 10.14
N ASN A 437 -2.49 -8.62 9.46
CA ASN A 437 -2.73 -8.60 8.02
C ASN A 437 -4.14 -8.13 7.68
N VAL A 438 -4.23 -6.93 7.13
CA VAL A 438 -5.50 -6.27 6.78
C VAL A 438 -6.21 -7.01 5.63
N GLU A 439 -5.47 -7.52 4.62
CA GLU A 439 -6.05 -8.26 3.48
C GLU A 439 -6.79 -9.51 3.95
N TYR A 440 -6.20 -10.26 4.89
CA TYR A 440 -6.83 -11.47 5.42
C TYR A 440 -8.16 -11.17 6.11
N ARG A 441 -8.24 -10.07 6.87
CA ARG A 441 -9.47 -9.66 7.57
C ARG A 441 -10.54 -9.16 6.61
N ILE A 442 -10.17 -8.44 5.55
CA ILE A 442 -11.10 -8.00 4.52
C ILE A 442 -11.71 -9.21 3.80
N ASP A 443 -10.90 -10.18 3.40
CA ASP A 443 -11.40 -11.37 2.71
C ASP A 443 -12.16 -12.31 3.64
N TYR A 444 -11.79 -12.37 4.91
CA TYR A 444 -12.59 -13.05 5.93
C TYR A 444 -13.97 -12.40 6.10
N ALA A 445 -14.04 -11.06 6.13
CA ALA A 445 -15.31 -10.35 6.18
C ALA A 445 -16.14 -10.60 4.91
N ASN A 446 -15.53 -10.62 3.73
CA ASN A 446 -16.19 -10.97 2.47
C ASN A 446 -16.79 -12.40 2.52
N LEU A 447 -16.11 -13.36 3.12
CA LEU A 447 -16.63 -14.69 3.35
C LEU A 447 -17.82 -14.68 4.32
N LEU A 448 -17.71 -13.96 5.45
CA LEU A 448 -18.79 -13.85 6.44
C LEU A 448 -20.05 -13.25 5.84
N VAL A 449 -19.94 -12.26 4.95
CA VAL A 449 -21.06 -11.71 4.18
C VAL A 449 -21.73 -12.80 3.32
N ARG A 450 -20.95 -13.62 2.62
CA ARG A 450 -21.48 -14.74 1.84
C ARG A 450 -22.21 -15.78 2.72
N MET A 451 -21.74 -15.93 3.97
CA MET A 451 -22.36 -16.76 5.00
C MET A 451 -23.58 -16.10 5.67
N LYS A 452 -23.95 -14.88 5.27
CA LYS A 452 -25.00 -14.04 5.88
C LYS A 452 -24.75 -13.69 7.35
N ASN A 453 -23.49 -13.65 7.75
CA ASN A 453 -23.06 -13.26 9.09
C ASN A 453 -22.48 -11.83 9.06
N ASN A 454 -23.37 -10.84 8.84
CA ASN A 454 -22.98 -9.45 8.68
C ASN A 454 -22.39 -8.85 9.96
N LYS A 455 -22.82 -9.31 11.14
CA LYS A 455 -22.32 -8.80 12.41
C LYS A 455 -20.82 -9.05 12.54
N ASP A 456 -20.40 -10.30 12.45
CA ASP A 456 -18.98 -10.65 12.56
C ASP A 456 -18.15 -10.04 11.41
N ALA A 457 -18.75 -9.82 10.22
CA ALA A 457 -18.11 -9.14 9.12
C ALA A 457 -17.82 -7.67 9.47
N VAL A 458 -18.77 -6.98 10.10
CA VAL A 458 -18.57 -5.59 10.58
C VAL A 458 -17.47 -5.54 11.62
N ASP A 459 -17.46 -6.43 12.61
CA ASP A 459 -16.45 -6.49 13.65
C ASP A 459 -15.04 -6.71 13.05
N ALA A 460 -14.92 -7.65 12.09
CA ALA A 460 -13.66 -7.90 11.38
C ALA A 460 -13.15 -6.69 10.59
N LEU A 461 -14.07 -5.94 9.94
CA LEU A 461 -13.70 -4.75 9.16
C LEU A 461 -13.36 -3.54 10.04
N GLN A 462 -14.07 -3.35 11.16
CA GLN A 462 -13.73 -2.30 12.12
C GLN A 462 -12.29 -2.48 12.63
N LEU A 463 -11.92 -3.71 12.94
CA LEU A 463 -10.55 -4.00 13.34
C LEU A 463 -9.58 -3.83 12.16
N ALA A 464 -9.96 -4.23 10.94
CA ALA A 464 -9.12 -4.02 9.75
C ALA A 464 -8.84 -2.54 9.48
N VAL A 465 -9.82 -1.64 9.69
CA VAL A 465 -9.62 -0.17 9.60
C VAL A 465 -8.62 0.32 10.64
N LYS A 466 -8.75 -0.17 11.89
CA LYS A 466 -7.90 0.27 13.00
C LYS A 466 -6.44 -0.16 12.86
N ILE A 467 -6.19 -1.37 12.34
CA ILE A 467 -4.83 -1.92 12.18
C ILE A 467 -4.21 -1.58 10.82
N ALA A 468 -4.89 -0.82 9.97
CA ALA A 468 -4.36 -0.41 8.67
C ALA A 468 -3.14 0.50 8.85
N HIS A 469 -2.06 0.19 8.12
CA HIS A 469 -0.83 0.97 8.15
C HIS A 469 -0.76 2.02 7.03
N THR A 470 -1.61 1.91 6.01
CA THR A 470 -1.67 2.87 4.90
C THR A 470 -3.09 3.38 4.66
N PRO A 471 -3.23 4.60 4.10
CA PRO A 471 -4.54 5.14 3.72
C PRO A 471 -5.33 4.22 2.78
N GLU A 472 -4.65 3.50 1.87
CA GLU A 472 -5.28 2.60 0.90
C GLU A 472 -5.86 1.37 1.59
N GLN A 473 -5.15 0.80 2.57
CA GLN A 473 -5.64 -0.33 3.38
C GLN A 473 -6.85 0.09 4.20
N SER A 474 -6.79 1.25 4.85
CA SER A 474 -7.91 1.81 5.63
C SER A 474 -9.13 2.02 4.74
N ALA A 475 -8.96 2.68 3.59
CA ALA A 475 -10.03 2.94 2.63
C ALA A 475 -10.67 1.66 2.09
N ALA A 476 -9.89 0.61 1.82
CA ALA A 476 -10.41 -0.67 1.36
C ALA A 476 -11.36 -1.32 2.38
N ALA A 477 -10.98 -1.33 3.66
CA ALA A 477 -11.80 -1.87 4.74
C ALA A 477 -13.02 -0.98 5.02
N GLU A 478 -12.87 0.35 5.05
CA GLU A 478 -13.96 1.31 5.26
C GLU A 478 -15.04 1.22 4.17
N ASN A 479 -14.65 1.12 2.90
CA ASN A 479 -15.58 1.01 1.78
C ASN A 479 -16.49 -0.21 1.93
N LEU A 480 -15.92 -1.35 2.34
CA LEU A 480 -16.73 -2.55 2.58
C LEU A 480 -17.61 -2.40 3.82
N LEU A 481 -17.07 -1.81 4.90
CA LEU A 481 -17.83 -1.54 6.14
C LEU A 481 -19.03 -0.62 5.89
N GLN A 482 -18.84 0.47 5.15
CA GLN A 482 -19.92 1.38 4.76
C GLN A 482 -20.97 0.67 3.91
N THR A 483 -20.54 -0.24 3.02
CA THR A 483 -21.45 -1.04 2.19
C THR A 483 -22.33 -1.95 3.05
N LEU A 484 -21.75 -2.60 4.08
CA LEU A 484 -22.51 -3.45 5.00
C LEU A 484 -23.48 -2.66 5.88
N HIS A 485 -23.05 -1.55 6.48
CA HIS A 485 -23.95 -0.70 7.27
C HIS A 485 -25.14 -0.21 6.47
N ARG A 486 -24.91 0.11 5.20
CA ARG A 486 -25.98 0.51 4.27
C ARG A 486 -26.94 -0.62 3.98
N LEU A 487 -26.42 -1.82 3.73
CA LEU A 487 -27.25 -3.01 3.49
C LEU A 487 -28.14 -3.32 4.72
N ASP A 488 -27.58 -3.24 5.91
CA ASP A 488 -28.32 -3.48 7.16
C ASP A 488 -29.41 -2.41 7.38
N LEU A 489 -29.14 -1.15 7.07
CA LEU A 489 -30.14 -0.08 7.14
C LEU A 489 -31.29 -0.30 6.14
N GLU A 490 -30.99 -0.73 4.92
CA GLU A 490 -32.01 -1.03 3.90
C GLU A 490 -32.83 -2.26 4.27
N LEU A 491 -32.21 -3.32 4.78
CA LEU A 491 -32.92 -4.51 5.29
C LEU A 491 -33.82 -4.15 6.50
N ALA A 492 -33.33 -3.30 7.40
CA ALA A 492 -34.13 -2.84 8.55
C ALA A 492 -35.32 -1.97 8.11
N LYS A 493 -35.16 -1.12 7.08
CA LYS A 493 -36.28 -0.36 6.48
C LYS A 493 -37.30 -1.27 5.78
N ALA A 494 -36.80 -2.22 4.97
CA ALA A 494 -37.68 -3.21 4.28
C ALA A 494 -38.48 -4.05 5.26
N ASN A 495 -37.88 -4.51 6.35
CA ASN A 495 -38.54 -5.25 7.41
C ASN A 495 -39.61 -4.43 8.16
N ARG A 496 -39.36 -3.13 8.39
CA ARG A 496 -40.35 -2.22 9.03
C ARG A 496 -41.54 -1.89 8.12
N GLN A 497 -41.36 -2.03 6.79
CA GLN A 497 -42.40 -1.70 5.79
C GLN A 497 -43.19 -2.92 5.30
N GLY A 498 -42.91 -4.13 5.82
CA GLY A 498 -43.61 -5.34 5.40
C GLY A 498 -43.38 -5.75 3.94
N LEU A 499 -42.29 -5.27 3.33
CA LEU A 499 -41.94 -5.50 1.94
C LEU A 499 -40.84 -6.56 1.82
N VAL A 500 -41.15 -7.80 2.15
CA VAL A 500 -40.35 -8.97 1.77
C VAL A 500 -41.13 -9.78 0.78
N THR A 501 -40.95 -9.51 -0.50
CA THR A 501 -41.26 -10.47 -1.56
C THR A 501 -40.08 -10.56 -2.50
N PRO A 502 -39.60 -11.75 -2.88
CA PRO A 502 -38.55 -11.92 -3.84
C PRO A 502 -39.06 -11.58 -5.24
N VAL A 503 -38.56 -10.53 -5.86
CA VAL A 503 -38.90 -10.21 -7.26
C VAL A 503 -37.72 -10.57 -8.16
N ASN A 504 -37.84 -11.73 -8.79
CA ASN A 504 -37.25 -12.00 -10.08
C ASN A 504 -38.13 -11.31 -11.13
N SER A 505 -37.58 -10.30 -11.84
CA SER A 505 -38.13 -9.94 -13.17
C SER A 505 -37.18 -9.04 -13.95
N PRO A 506 -37.00 -9.33 -15.23
CA PRO A 506 -36.22 -8.48 -16.13
C PRO A 506 -37.10 -7.40 -16.77
N HIS A 507 -36.54 -6.23 -16.96
CA HIS A 507 -36.99 -5.14 -17.83
C HIS A 507 -38.43 -4.63 -17.69
N SER A 508 -38.58 -3.42 -17.15
CA SER A 508 -39.61 -2.53 -17.66
C SER A 508 -39.19 -1.07 -17.55
N ASN A 509 -39.11 -0.40 -18.70
CA ASN A 509 -39.22 1.03 -18.79
C ASN A 509 -40.65 1.41 -18.43
N ASN A 510 -40.87 2.02 -17.26
CA ASN A 510 -42.04 2.87 -17.01
C ASN A 510 -41.90 3.55 -15.65
N ALA A 511 -42.09 4.86 -15.63
CA ALA A 511 -42.27 5.64 -14.42
C ALA A 511 -43.50 5.11 -13.65
N THR A 512 -43.26 4.49 -12.51
CA THR A 512 -44.30 4.01 -11.64
C THR A 512 -44.85 5.11 -10.74
N ALA A 513 -46.12 5.04 -10.40
CA ALA A 513 -46.86 6.00 -9.58
C ALA A 513 -46.34 6.17 -8.12
N SER A 514 -45.13 5.74 -7.80
CA SER A 514 -44.49 5.74 -6.48
C SER A 514 -43.52 6.88 -6.22
N GLY A 515 -43.38 7.86 -7.14
CA GLY A 515 -42.46 8.99 -6.95
C GLY A 515 -40.97 8.62 -6.92
N GLU A 516 -40.62 7.48 -7.49
CA GLU A 516 -39.23 7.02 -7.64
C GLU A 516 -38.69 7.43 -9.01
N VAL A 517 -37.47 7.98 -9.00
CA VAL A 517 -36.69 8.29 -10.22
C VAL A 517 -35.44 7.41 -10.16
N GLU A 518 -35.18 6.66 -11.22
CA GLU A 518 -33.97 5.80 -11.32
C GLU A 518 -32.71 6.68 -11.52
N ALA A 519 -31.57 6.14 -11.12
CA ALA A 519 -30.29 6.79 -11.37
C ALA A 519 -29.98 6.84 -12.87
N ARG A 520 -29.53 7.99 -13.36
CA ARG A 520 -29.23 8.24 -14.79
C ARG A 520 -27.76 8.59 -14.97
N GLY A 521 -27.08 7.93 -15.91
CA GLY A 521 -25.72 8.29 -16.28
C GLY A 521 -25.64 9.70 -16.88
N ILE A 522 -24.75 10.54 -16.35
CA ILE A 522 -24.49 11.90 -16.83
C ILE A 522 -23.09 12.06 -17.42
N TYR A 523 -22.16 11.22 -17.02
CA TYR A 523 -20.83 11.09 -17.61
C TYR A 523 -20.48 9.60 -17.68
N THR A 524 -20.45 9.04 -18.89
CA THR A 524 -20.31 7.59 -19.12
C THR A 524 -19.27 7.31 -20.21
N PRO A 525 -17.98 7.57 -19.96
CA PRO A 525 -16.93 7.33 -20.94
C PRO A 525 -16.91 5.86 -21.37
N GLN A 526 -16.72 5.64 -22.66
CA GLN A 526 -16.65 4.28 -23.21
C GLN A 526 -15.44 3.53 -22.69
N PRO A 527 -15.58 2.21 -22.48
CA PRO A 527 -14.45 1.38 -22.07
C PRO A 527 -13.42 1.22 -23.17
N ASP A 528 -12.20 1.03 -22.75
CA ASP A 528 -11.10 0.72 -23.63
C ASP A 528 -11.18 -0.71 -24.18
N TYR A 529 -10.72 -0.91 -25.42
CA TYR A 529 -10.44 -2.24 -25.95
C TYR A 529 -9.03 -2.68 -25.54
N THR A 530 -8.87 -3.95 -25.24
CA THR A 530 -7.54 -4.56 -25.15
C THR A 530 -7.01 -4.89 -26.56
N GLU A 531 -5.69 -4.91 -26.72
CA GLU A 531 -5.09 -5.28 -28.00
C GLU A 531 -5.43 -6.73 -28.40
N GLU A 532 -5.42 -7.64 -27.42
CA GLU A 532 -5.79 -9.05 -27.58
C GLU A 532 -7.25 -9.19 -28.10
N ALA A 533 -8.19 -8.38 -27.57
CA ALA A 533 -9.59 -8.40 -28.03
C ALA A 533 -9.76 -7.78 -29.43
N ARG A 534 -8.93 -6.80 -29.82
CA ARG A 534 -8.91 -6.21 -31.17
C ARG A 534 -8.41 -7.23 -32.21
N GLU A 535 -7.28 -7.86 -31.93
CA GLU A 535 -6.71 -8.89 -32.81
C GLU A 535 -7.68 -10.06 -32.99
N ALA A 536 -8.35 -10.46 -31.90
CA ALA A 536 -9.36 -11.52 -31.94
C ALA A 536 -10.72 -11.07 -32.50
N LYS A 537 -10.89 -9.79 -32.86
CA LYS A 537 -12.16 -9.17 -33.31
C LYS A 537 -13.32 -9.49 -32.39
N ARG A 538 -13.06 -9.44 -31.05
CA ARG A 538 -14.02 -9.84 -30.03
C ARG A 538 -15.01 -8.71 -29.76
N GLU A 539 -16.25 -8.85 -30.21
CA GLU A 539 -17.36 -7.95 -29.92
C GLU A 539 -18.37 -8.64 -28.99
N GLY A 540 -19.18 -7.84 -28.30
CA GLY A 540 -20.25 -8.36 -27.45
C GLY A 540 -20.61 -7.45 -26.28
N VAL A 541 -21.32 -8.02 -25.31
CA VAL A 541 -21.83 -7.31 -24.15
C VAL A 541 -21.22 -7.89 -22.87
N CYS A 542 -20.52 -7.04 -22.11
CA CYS A 542 -20.18 -7.28 -20.72
C CYS A 542 -21.30 -6.71 -19.83
N THR A 543 -21.80 -7.50 -18.88
CA THR A 543 -22.85 -7.03 -17.95
C THR A 543 -22.26 -6.82 -16.58
N LEU A 544 -22.44 -5.62 -16.05
CA LEU A 544 -21.97 -5.22 -14.73
C LEU A 544 -23.17 -4.96 -13.80
N SER A 545 -23.05 -5.36 -12.54
CA SER A 545 -23.93 -4.94 -11.46
C SER A 545 -23.16 -3.96 -10.58
N LEU A 546 -23.81 -2.86 -10.18
CA LEU A 546 -23.17 -1.82 -9.38
C LEU A 546 -24.18 -1.03 -8.54
N ILE A 547 -23.67 -0.22 -7.64
CA ILE A 547 -24.46 0.71 -6.83
C ILE A 547 -24.04 2.12 -7.17
N VAL A 548 -25.05 2.97 -7.46
CA VAL A 548 -24.88 4.41 -7.57
C VAL A 548 -25.09 5.04 -6.21
N GLY A 549 -24.09 5.79 -5.75
CA GLY A 549 -24.09 6.54 -4.50
C GLY A 549 -25.03 7.75 -4.50
N LEU A 550 -25.26 8.33 -3.32
CA LEU A 550 -26.02 9.57 -3.16
C LEU A 550 -25.37 10.77 -3.85
N ASP A 551 -24.06 10.68 -4.06
CA ASP A 551 -23.20 11.66 -4.76
C ASP A 551 -23.05 11.35 -6.26
N GLY A 552 -23.76 10.34 -6.77
CA GLY A 552 -23.68 9.93 -8.17
C GLY A 552 -22.43 9.12 -8.53
N THR A 553 -21.57 8.77 -7.59
CA THR A 553 -20.41 7.89 -7.85
C THR A 553 -20.81 6.43 -7.93
N THR A 554 -20.02 5.61 -8.63
CA THR A 554 -20.25 4.17 -8.75
C THR A 554 -19.43 3.41 -7.72
N SER A 555 -20.04 2.37 -7.14
CA SER A 555 -19.41 1.48 -6.18
C SER A 555 -19.90 0.04 -6.37
N ASN A 556 -19.19 -0.92 -5.75
CA ASN A 556 -19.55 -2.34 -5.77
C ASN A 556 -19.78 -2.90 -7.19
N ILE A 557 -18.86 -2.59 -8.11
CA ILE A 557 -18.95 -2.99 -9.51
C ILE A 557 -18.55 -4.47 -9.63
N VAL A 558 -19.48 -5.32 -10.03
CA VAL A 558 -19.30 -6.76 -10.18
C VAL A 558 -19.62 -7.17 -11.61
N VAL A 559 -18.76 -7.96 -12.23
CA VAL A 559 -18.99 -8.54 -13.55
C VAL A 559 -19.99 -9.70 -13.41
N VAL A 560 -21.20 -9.51 -13.92
CA VAL A 560 -22.28 -10.51 -13.90
C VAL A 560 -22.16 -11.44 -15.11
N LYS A 561 -21.86 -10.87 -16.28
CA LYS A 561 -21.65 -11.61 -17.52
C LYS A 561 -20.34 -11.18 -18.16
N LYS A 562 -19.40 -12.11 -18.25
CA LYS A 562 -18.08 -11.89 -18.82
C LYS A 562 -18.10 -11.90 -20.36
N LEU A 563 -17.27 -11.06 -20.96
CA LEU A 563 -16.97 -11.05 -22.39
C LEU A 563 -15.59 -11.67 -22.66
N GLY A 564 -14.65 -11.54 -21.72
CA GLY A 564 -13.28 -12.10 -21.79
C GLY A 564 -12.27 -11.21 -22.51
N LEU A 565 -11.06 -11.73 -22.68
CA LEU A 565 -9.93 -11.04 -23.35
C LEU A 565 -9.59 -9.67 -22.72
N GLY A 566 -9.73 -9.54 -21.38
CA GLY A 566 -9.46 -8.29 -20.66
C GLY A 566 -10.53 -7.19 -20.82
N LEU A 567 -11.60 -7.43 -21.59
CA LEU A 567 -12.67 -6.45 -21.83
C LEU A 567 -13.53 -6.24 -20.58
N ASP A 568 -13.64 -7.25 -19.72
CA ASP A 568 -14.37 -7.18 -18.46
C ASP A 568 -13.72 -6.20 -17.50
N GLU A 569 -12.40 -6.25 -17.38
CA GLU A 569 -11.58 -5.34 -16.59
C GLU A 569 -11.67 -3.91 -17.12
N LYS A 570 -11.67 -3.75 -18.45
CA LYS A 570 -11.83 -2.44 -19.10
C LYS A 570 -13.24 -1.87 -18.90
N ALA A 571 -14.26 -2.70 -18.90
CA ALA A 571 -15.62 -2.29 -18.53
C ALA A 571 -15.70 -1.77 -17.09
N VAL A 572 -15.10 -2.49 -16.14
CA VAL A 572 -15.02 -2.07 -14.73
C VAL A 572 -14.24 -0.78 -14.57
N GLU A 573 -13.08 -0.64 -15.24
CA GLU A 573 -12.27 0.57 -15.22
C GLU A 573 -13.04 1.80 -15.72
N ALA A 574 -13.76 1.65 -16.84
CA ALA A 574 -14.58 2.72 -17.40
C ALA A 574 -15.69 3.13 -16.44
N VAL A 575 -16.45 2.14 -15.93
CA VAL A 575 -17.63 2.39 -15.07
C VAL A 575 -17.23 3.00 -13.72
N ARG A 576 -16.03 2.76 -13.21
CA ARG A 576 -15.49 3.48 -12.04
C ARG A 576 -15.38 4.99 -12.26
N LYS A 577 -15.17 5.43 -13.49
CA LYS A 577 -15.08 6.85 -13.88
C LYS A 577 -16.44 7.46 -14.18
N TRP A 578 -17.50 6.64 -14.30
CA TRP A 578 -18.83 7.11 -14.60
C TRP A 578 -19.41 7.94 -13.47
N LYS A 579 -20.22 8.91 -13.85
CA LYS A 579 -21.00 9.73 -12.93
C LYS A 579 -22.46 9.63 -13.28
N PHE A 580 -23.28 9.59 -12.24
CA PHE A 580 -24.71 9.43 -12.34
C PHE A 580 -25.44 10.56 -11.62
N GLU A 581 -26.57 10.96 -12.14
CA GLU A 581 -27.59 11.59 -11.31
C GLU A 581 -28.15 10.48 -10.40
N PRO A 582 -28.07 10.62 -9.06
CA PRO A 582 -28.54 9.58 -8.16
C PRO A 582 -30.02 9.35 -8.29
N GLY A 583 -30.46 8.11 -8.14
CA GLY A 583 -31.89 7.81 -8.05
C GLY A 583 -32.54 8.63 -6.93
N ARG A 584 -33.80 9.00 -7.11
CA ARG A 584 -34.53 9.78 -6.12
C ARG A 584 -35.82 9.06 -5.72
N ARG A 585 -36.16 9.13 -4.42
CA ARG A 585 -37.44 8.71 -3.89
C ARG A 585 -38.05 9.85 -3.11
N TYR A 586 -39.23 10.30 -3.51
CA TYR A 586 -39.88 11.50 -2.96
C TYR A 586 -38.97 12.74 -2.98
N GLY A 587 -38.21 12.94 -4.07
CA GLY A 587 -37.31 14.05 -4.26
C GLY A 587 -35.97 13.98 -3.52
N ARG A 588 -35.74 12.98 -2.66
CA ARG A 588 -34.46 12.78 -1.92
C ARG A 588 -33.58 11.78 -2.65
N PRO A 589 -32.28 12.03 -2.79
CA PRO A 589 -31.36 11.06 -3.35
C PRO A 589 -31.39 9.73 -2.61
N VAL A 590 -31.38 8.63 -3.34
CA VAL A 590 -31.31 7.28 -2.79
C VAL A 590 -30.25 6.48 -3.53
N LEU A 591 -29.70 5.50 -2.81
CA LEU A 591 -28.81 4.52 -3.42
C LEU A 591 -29.56 3.70 -4.43
N THR A 592 -28.98 3.56 -5.61
CA THR A 592 -29.61 2.83 -6.69
C THR A 592 -28.73 1.68 -7.14
N HIS A 593 -29.26 0.46 -7.05
CA HIS A 593 -28.62 -0.70 -7.66
C HIS A 593 -28.93 -0.71 -9.15
N LEU A 594 -27.91 -0.74 -9.98
CA LEU A 594 -28.02 -0.81 -11.43
C LEU A 594 -27.37 -2.08 -11.98
N THR A 595 -27.97 -2.61 -13.03
CA THR A 595 -27.35 -3.59 -13.90
C THR A 595 -27.13 -2.93 -15.25
N LEU A 596 -25.85 -2.80 -15.64
CA LEU A 596 -25.46 -2.14 -16.88
C LEU A 596 -24.98 -3.15 -17.90
N SER A 597 -25.39 -2.96 -19.14
CA SER A 597 -24.88 -3.70 -20.28
C SER A 597 -23.90 -2.83 -21.03
N ILE A 598 -22.63 -3.17 -20.95
CA ILE A 598 -21.53 -2.45 -21.63
C ILE A 598 -21.30 -3.14 -22.97
N GLN A 599 -21.63 -2.43 -24.04
CA GLN A 599 -21.43 -2.90 -25.41
C GLN A 599 -20.01 -2.65 -25.87
N PHE A 600 -19.30 -3.70 -26.25
CA PHE A 600 -18.04 -3.62 -26.98
C PHE A 600 -18.30 -3.89 -28.45
N LYS A 601 -18.05 -2.89 -29.28
CA LYS A 601 -18.16 -2.98 -30.74
C LYS A 601 -16.95 -2.32 -31.35
N LEU A 602 -16.34 -2.98 -32.32
CA LEU A 602 -15.27 -2.41 -33.11
C LEU A 602 -15.89 -1.37 -34.08
N VAL A 603 -15.58 -0.11 -33.85
CA VAL A 603 -16.07 0.99 -34.70
C VAL A 603 -15.20 1.00 -35.93
N GLY A 604 -15.81 0.80 -37.09
CA GLY A 604 -15.14 0.95 -38.40
C GLY A 604 -14.86 2.42 -38.72
N ASP A 605 -14.06 2.67 -39.77
CA ASP A 605 -13.64 3.99 -40.26
C ASP A 605 -14.80 4.97 -40.47
N ASP A 606 -16.01 4.47 -40.73
CA ASP A 606 -17.20 5.27 -41.03
C ASP A 606 -17.58 6.24 -39.91
N LYS A 607 -17.45 5.86 -38.61
CA LYS A 607 -17.81 6.77 -37.50
C LYS A 607 -16.83 7.94 -37.35
N ILE A 608 -15.56 7.69 -37.56
CA ILE A 608 -14.53 8.75 -37.51
C ILE A 608 -14.72 9.74 -38.65
N VAL A 609 -15.13 9.28 -39.83
CA VAL A 609 -15.48 10.13 -40.96
C VAL A 609 -16.71 10.99 -40.63
N GLU A 610 -17.77 10.40 -40.08
CA GLU A 610 -18.98 11.11 -39.64
C GLU A 610 -18.67 12.17 -38.56
N LEU A 611 -17.89 11.80 -37.53
CA LEU A 611 -17.47 12.77 -36.50
C LEU A 611 -16.62 13.89 -37.08
N SER A 612 -15.70 13.59 -37.99
CA SER A 612 -14.87 14.61 -38.64
C SER A 612 -15.68 15.59 -39.49
N GLU A 613 -16.75 15.12 -40.11
CA GLU A 613 -17.69 15.99 -40.82
C GLU A 613 -18.48 16.91 -39.89
N LYS A 614 -19.01 16.40 -38.79
CA LYS A 614 -19.71 17.18 -37.76
C LYS A 614 -18.80 18.22 -37.10
N VAL A 615 -17.55 17.87 -36.85
CA VAL A 615 -16.52 18.79 -36.35
C VAL A 615 -16.29 19.97 -37.30
N ARG A 616 -16.36 19.76 -38.63
CA ARG A 616 -16.24 20.85 -39.62
C ARG A 616 -17.41 21.83 -39.58
N THR A 617 -18.57 21.37 -39.10
CA THR A 617 -19.76 22.23 -38.95
C THR A 617 -19.87 22.87 -37.57
N GLY A 618 -18.89 22.66 -36.66
CA GLY A 618 -18.83 23.27 -35.33
C GLY A 618 -19.72 22.56 -34.30
N ASP A 619 -19.93 21.26 -34.43
CA ASP A 619 -20.65 20.45 -33.44
C ASP A 619 -19.74 20.14 -32.25
N ALA A 620 -19.96 20.82 -31.11
CA ALA A 620 -19.16 20.70 -29.91
C ALA A 620 -19.18 19.27 -29.31
N ALA A 621 -20.30 18.54 -29.47
CA ALA A 621 -20.39 17.15 -28.99
C ALA A 621 -19.51 16.22 -29.86
N ALA A 622 -19.52 16.44 -31.20
CA ALA A 622 -18.63 15.71 -32.11
C ALA A 622 -17.15 16.05 -31.87
N GLU A 623 -16.83 17.30 -31.56
CA GLU A 623 -15.48 17.72 -31.18
C GLU A 623 -14.99 17.01 -29.93
N PHE A 624 -15.84 16.92 -28.93
CA PHE A 624 -15.55 16.22 -27.67
C PHE A 624 -15.35 14.70 -27.88
N GLU A 625 -16.22 14.07 -28.68
CA GLU A 625 -16.13 12.65 -28.98
C GLU A 625 -14.87 12.34 -29.80
N LEU A 626 -14.53 13.15 -30.80
CA LEU A 626 -13.32 13.01 -31.60
C LEU A 626 -12.04 13.31 -30.75
N ALA A 627 -12.10 14.28 -29.82
CA ALA A 627 -11.02 14.55 -28.89
C ALA A 627 -10.70 13.30 -28.02
N ASN A 628 -11.73 12.66 -27.50
CA ASN A 628 -11.59 11.44 -26.72
C ASN A 628 -11.04 10.27 -27.55
N ALA A 629 -11.41 10.16 -28.83
CA ALA A 629 -10.83 9.17 -29.76
C ALA A 629 -9.31 9.40 -29.96
N PHE A 630 -8.85 10.65 -30.12
CA PHE A 630 -7.43 10.97 -30.21
C PHE A 630 -6.67 10.67 -28.91
N PHE A 631 -7.23 10.99 -27.74
CA PHE A 631 -6.60 10.64 -26.45
C PHE A 631 -6.53 9.14 -26.24
N ALA A 632 -7.56 8.43 -26.65
CA ALA A 632 -7.60 6.97 -26.51
C ALA A 632 -6.62 6.28 -27.45
N GLY A 633 -6.36 6.82 -28.65
CA GLY A 633 -5.45 6.23 -29.63
C GLY A 633 -5.89 4.87 -30.17
N LYS A 634 -7.21 4.61 -30.24
CA LYS A 634 -7.76 3.26 -30.44
C LYS A 634 -8.41 3.07 -31.80
N GLU A 635 -9.15 4.05 -32.23
CA GLU A 635 -9.86 4.06 -33.52
C GLU A 635 -9.06 4.85 -34.55
N ILE A 636 -8.26 5.80 -34.06
CA ILE A 636 -7.29 6.60 -34.81
C ILE A 636 -5.98 6.65 -34.04
N PRO A 637 -4.83 6.88 -34.69
CA PRO A 637 -3.56 7.02 -33.98
C PRO A 637 -3.64 8.08 -32.89
N ARG A 638 -3.13 7.78 -31.72
CA ARG A 638 -3.11 8.71 -30.57
C ARG A 638 -2.41 10.01 -30.95
N ASP A 639 -3.08 11.12 -30.68
CA ASP A 639 -2.56 12.46 -30.91
C ASP A 639 -3.09 13.37 -29.78
N ASP A 640 -2.32 13.43 -28.69
CA ASP A 640 -2.71 14.21 -27.51
C ASP A 640 -2.83 15.70 -27.80
N ALA A 641 -2.12 16.22 -28.81
CA ALA A 641 -2.18 17.63 -29.21
C ALA A 641 -3.49 17.95 -29.96
N LYS A 642 -3.89 17.11 -30.92
CA LYS A 642 -5.17 17.22 -31.58
C LYS A 642 -6.35 17.02 -30.64
N GLY A 643 -6.24 16.00 -29.75
CA GLY A 643 -7.24 15.76 -28.72
C GLY A 643 -7.43 16.97 -27.80
N ALA A 644 -6.34 17.60 -27.35
CA ALA A 644 -6.40 18.78 -26.51
C ALA A 644 -7.02 20.01 -27.25
N ALA A 645 -6.67 20.22 -28.49
CA ALA A 645 -7.23 21.32 -29.30
C ALA A 645 -8.75 21.18 -29.52
N LEU A 646 -9.21 19.96 -29.80
CA LEU A 646 -10.64 19.67 -29.97
C LEU A 646 -11.40 19.79 -28.64
N LEU A 647 -10.83 19.28 -27.56
CA LEU A 647 -11.44 19.40 -26.25
C LEU A 647 -11.57 20.86 -25.80
N GLU A 648 -10.53 21.67 -26.01
CA GLU A 648 -10.56 23.10 -25.68
C GLU A 648 -11.63 23.82 -26.49
N ARG A 649 -11.78 23.46 -27.77
CA ARG A 649 -12.80 24.07 -28.64
C ARG A 649 -14.22 23.72 -28.18
N ALA A 650 -14.48 22.43 -27.93
CA ALA A 650 -15.77 22.00 -27.40
C ALA A 650 -16.11 22.65 -26.04
N ALA A 651 -15.09 22.82 -25.17
CA ALA A 651 -15.27 23.50 -23.89
C ALA A 651 -15.56 25.01 -24.06
N ARG A 652 -14.92 25.68 -25.01
CA ARG A 652 -15.18 27.10 -25.35
C ARG A 652 -16.55 27.30 -25.96
N ASP A 653 -17.03 26.33 -26.74
CA ASP A 653 -18.38 26.35 -27.35
C ASP A 653 -19.46 25.98 -26.32
N GLY A 654 -19.08 25.80 -25.05
CA GLY A 654 -19.99 25.71 -23.92
C GLY A 654 -20.43 24.31 -23.56
N LEU A 655 -19.85 23.26 -24.18
CA LEU A 655 -20.18 21.87 -23.82
C LEU A 655 -19.75 21.57 -22.38
N PRO A 656 -20.69 21.29 -21.46
CA PRO A 656 -20.37 21.17 -20.04
C PRO A 656 -19.44 20.01 -19.71
N GLU A 657 -19.54 18.88 -20.41
CA GLU A 657 -18.69 17.70 -20.26
C GLU A 657 -17.24 18.01 -20.66
N ALA A 658 -17.06 18.77 -21.74
CA ALA A 658 -15.73 19.19 -22.17
C ALA A 658 -15.11 20.19 -21.19
N GLN A 659 -15.89 21.12 -20.65
CA GLN A 659 -15.47 22.07 -19.61
C GLN A 659 -15.03 21.32 -18.36
N PHE A 660 -15.79 20.34 -17.91
CA PHE A 660 -15.42 19.50 -16.77
C PHE A 660 -14.11 18.75 -17.03
N GLN A 661 -13.95 18.13 -18.19
CA GLN A 661 -12.73 17.40 -18.54
C GLN A 661 -11.51 18.34 -18.64
N MET A 662 -11.68 19.57 -19.09
CA MET A 662 -10.64 20.61 -19.04
C MET A 662 -10.24 20.93 -17.59
N GLY A 663 -11.22 21.02 -16.69
CA GLY A 663 -10.98 21.21 -15.26
C GLY A 663 -10.18 20.05 -14.63
N GLU A 664 -10.55 18.81 -14.91
CA GLU A 664 -9.83 17.61 -14.43
C GLU A 664 -8.40 17.56 -14.97
N ARG A 665 -8.17 17.92 -16.22
CA ARG A 665 -6.82 17.96 -16.81
C ARG A 665 -5.97 19.07 -16.22
N ALA A 666 -6.55 20.25 -15.98
CA ALA A 666 -5.84 21.35 -15.34
C ALA A 666 -5.46 21.01 -13.90
N TYR A 667 -6.38 20.40 -13.15
CA TYR A 667 -6.15 20.00 -11.76
C TYR A 667 -5.13 18.85 -11.64
N GLY A 668 -5.18 17.87 -12.56
CA GLY A 668 -4.27 16.73 -12.59
C GLY A 668 -2.85 17.03 -13.07
N ASN A 669 -2.60 18.19 -13.68
CA ASN A 669 -1.27 18.56 -14.21
C ASN A 669 -0.32 19.19 -13.17
N GLY A 670 -0.65 19.13 -11.89
CA GLY A 670 0.24 19.54 -10.79
C GLY A 670 -0.27 20.73 -9.97
N SER A 671 0.37 20.93 -8.82
CA SER A 671 -0.03 21.90 -7.80
C SER A 671 0.64 23.26 -8.00
N ASN A 672 0.53 23.88 -9.20
CA ASN A 672 1.03 25.24 -9.38
C ASN A 672 -0.13 26.26 -9.42
N PRO A 673 0.12 27.54 -9.11
CA PRO A 673 -0.91 28.58 -9.04
C PRO A 673 -1.75 28.75 -10.30
N GLU A 674 -1.15 28.56 -11.49
CA GLU A 674 -1.82 28.74 -12.78
C GLU A 674 -2.77 27.59 -13.08
N THR A 675 -2.41 26.37 -12.68
CA THR A 675 -3.27 25.18 -12.88
C THR A 675 -4.51 25.25 -12.01
N TYR A 676 -4.44 25.79 -10.79
CA TYR A 676 -5.61 26.00 -9.93
C TYR A 676 -6.56 27.06 -10.50
N VAL A 677 -6.04 28.16 -11.02
CA VAL A 677 -6.87 29.19 -11.68
C VAL A 677 -7.63 28.58 -12.87
N SER A 678 -6.91 27.84 -13.73
CA SER A 678 -7.51 27.19 -14.88
C SER A 678 -8.55 26.14 -14.49
N ALA A 679 -8.25 25.28 -13.51
CA ALA A 679 -9.18 24.28 -13.02
C ALA A 679 -10.45 24.91 -12.42
N TYR A 680 -10.31 25.94 -11.60
CA TYR A 680 -11.43 26.67 -11.03
C TYR A 680 -12.34 27.29 -12.10
N VAL A 681 -11.75 27.92 -13.12
CA VAL A 681 -12.49 28.52 -14.25
C VAL A 681 -13.34 27.46 -14.95
N TRP A 682 -12.72 26.34 -15.35
CA TRP A 682 -13.40 25.31 -16.12
C TRP A 682 -14.46 24.55 -15.30
N TYR A 683 -14.22 24.24 -14.03
CA TYR A 683 -15.24 23.63 -13.17
C TYR A 683 -16.42 24.58 -12.93
N SER A 684 -16.15 25.87 -12.72
CA SER A 684 -17.21 26.86 -12.53
C SER A 684 -18.06 27.04 -13.80
N LEU A 685 -17.46 27.01 -14.99
CA LEU A 685 -18.18 27.06 -16.26
C LEU A 685 -19.02 25.80 -16.47
N ALA A 686 -18.48 24.61 -16.21
CA ALA A 686 -19.21 23.37 -16.31
C ALA A 686 -20.42 23.33 -15.35
N GLN A 687 -20.24 23.79 -14.11
CA GLN A 687 -21.31 23.91 -13.12
C GLN A 687 -22.40 24.91 -13.60
N LYS A 688 -21.98 26.05 -14.07
CA LYS A 688 -22.90 27.09 -14.61
C LYS A 688 -23.71 26.57 -15.79
N ASN A 689 -23.13 25.72 -16.62
CA ASN A 689 -23.76 25.13 -17.80
C ASN A 689 -24.50 23.81 -17.49
N GLY A 690 -24.70 23.50 -16.18
CA GLY A 690 -25.57 22.43 -15.71
C GLY A 690 -24.91 21.08 -15.58
N PHE A 691 -23.57 21.00 -15.48
CA PHE A 691 -22.88 19.75 -15.26
C PHE A 691 -22.70 19.49 -13.77
N ASP A 692 -23.63 18.73 -13.18
CA ASP A 692 -23.65 18.42 -11.74
C ASP A 692 -22.34 17.82 -11.15
N PRO A 693 -21.57 16.96 -11.86
CA PRO A 693 -20.30 16.44 -11.34
C PRO A 693 -19.25 17.52 -11.03
N SER A 694 -19.41 18.75 -11.55
CA SER A 694 -18.54 19.87 -11.22
C SER A 694 -18.91 20.55 -9.89
N GLN A 695 -20.07 20.21 -9.29
CA GLN A 695 -20.52 20.77 -8.04
C GLN A 695 -19.55 20.36 -6.90
N GLY A 696 -19.08 21.34 -6.13
CA GLY A 696 -18.09 21.16 -5.08
C GLY A 696 -16.64 21.10 -5.56
N LYS A 697 -16.38 20.84 -6.85
CA LYS A 697 -15.00 20.80 -7.38
C LYS A 697 -14.38 22.20 -7.43
N ALA A 698 -15.17 23.20 -7.84
CA ALA A 698 -14.72 24.58 -7.85
C ALA A 698 -14.38 25.08 -6.43
N GLU A 699 -15.17 24.73 -5.43
CA GLU A 699 -14.94 25.07 -4.02
C GLU A 699 -13.67 24.41 -3.47
N ILE A 700 -13.43 23.15 -3.80
CA ILE A 700 -12.20 22.43 -3.41
C ILE A 700 -10.96 23.12 -3.96
N VAL A 701 -11.00 23.53 -5.22
CA VAL A 701 -9.89 24.26 -5.87
C VAL A 701 -9.77 25.67 -5.28
N ALA A 702 -10.89 26.37 -5.06
CA ALA A 702 -10.90 27.70 -4.46
C ALA A 702 -10.24 27.77 -3.09
N ALA A 703 -10.38 26.71 -2.28
CA ALA A 703 -9.75 26.62 -0.97
C ALA A 703 -8.21 26.59 -1.03
N GLN A 704 -7.63 26.30 -2.20
CA GLN A 704 -6.19 26.27 -2.44
C GLN A 704 -5.66 27.52 -3.16
N MET A 705 -6.53 28.51 -3.42
CA MET A 705 -6.22 29.70 -4.19
C MET A 705 -6.15 30.95 -3.29
N THR A 706 -5.30 31.88 -3.68
CA THR A 706 -5.27 33.22 -3.04
C THR A 706 -6.47 34.06 -3.48
N ALA A 707 -6.78 35.12 -2.73
CA ALA A 707 -7.84 36.05 -3.08
C ALA A 707 -7.62 36.73 -4.45
N GLU A 708 -6.36 36.99 -4.81
CA GLU A 708 -5.99 37.55 -6.13
C GLU A 708 -6.27 36.57 -7.25
N GLN A 709 -5.86 35.31 -7.10
CA GLN A 709 -6.13 34.23 -8.04
C GLN A 709 -7.63 33.99 -8.24
N LEU A 710 -8.42 34.01 -7.18
CA LEU A 710 -9.87 33.90 -7.25
C LEU A 710 -10.50 35.10 -7.98
N SER A 711 -9.98 36.31 -7.77
CA SER A 711 -10.43 37.50 -8.49
C SER A 711 -10.16 37.38 -9.98
N ASP A 712 -8.97 36.93 -10.36
CA ASP A 712 -8.60 36.76 -11.78
C ASP A 712 -9.36 35.62 -12.45
N ALA A 713 -9.59 34.52 -11.75
CA ALA A 713 -10.41 33.42 -12.25
C ALA A 713 -11.86 33.87 -12.51
N ARG A 714 -12.46 34.67 -11.62
CA ARG A 714 -13.81 35.23 -11.81
C ARG A 714 -13.90 36.13 -13.05
N LYS A 715 -12.90 36.99 -13.27
CA LYS A 715 -12.83 37.82 -14.50
C LYS A 715 -12.75 36.94 -15.76
N GLN A 716 -12.02 35.81 -15.69
CA GLN A 716 -11.94 34.87 -16.82
C GLN A 716 -13.30 34.21 -17.08
N ILE A 717 -14.01 33.77 -16.03
CA ILE A 717 -15.35 33.19 -16.14
C ILE A 717 -16.33 34.19 -16.79
N GLU A 718 -16.31 35.48 -16.39
CA GLU A 718 -17.14 36.54 -16.96
C GLU A 718 -16.83 36.73 -18.45
N LYS A 719 -15.57 36.66 -18.86
CA LYS A 719 -15.11 36.79 -20.21
C LYS A 719 -15.61 35.66 -21.14
N PHE A 720 -15.64 34.42 -20.60
CA PHE A 720 -16.21 33.27 -21.31
C PHE A 720 -17.74 33.31 -21.37
N ALA A 721 -18.41 34.00 -20.42
CA ALA A 721 -19.86 34.11 -20.36
C ALA A 721 -20.42 35.26 -21.22
N ALA A 722 -19.58 36.16 -21.73
CA ALA A 722 -20.02 37.23 -22.63
C ALA A 722 -20.28 36.63 -24.02
N PRO A 723 -21.46 36.92 -24.66
CA PRO A 723 -21.72 36.48 -26.01
C PRO A 723 -20.66 37.10 -26.95
N GLY A 724 -19.90 36.22 -27.63
CA GLY A 724 -18.95 36.67 -28.64
C GLY A 724 -19.64 37.52 -29.73
N PRO A 725 -18.91 38.43 -30.37
CA PRO A 725 -19.48 39.16 -31.48
C PRO A 725 -19.89 38.16 -32.57
N LYS A 726 -21.19 38.27 -32.98
CA LYS A 726 -21.79 37.48 -34.05
C LYS A 726 -21.09 37.73 -35.37
#